data_c8de29f10303985f6adde936d2992c40
#
_entry.id   c8de29f10303985f6adde936d2992c40
#
_cell.length_a   1.000
_cell.length_b   1.000
_cell.length_c   1.000
_cell.angle_alpha   90.00
_cell.angle_beta   90.00
_cell.angle_gamma   90.00
#
_symmetry.space_group_name_H-M   'P 1'
#
loop_
_entity.id
_entity.type
_entity.pdbx_description
1 polymer ?
#
loop_
_entity_poly.entity_id
_entity_poly.type
_entity_poly.pdbx_seq_one_letter_code
_entity_poly.pdbx_strand_id
1 'polypeptide(L)'
;MSATEAPGGVTFLGVRHHSPACARLVAATVARLRPAYVLVEGPADLNGRMDELLGDHELPIAVFTAYRDGTRRHASWSPFCAYSPEWVALTAGREAGAQVRFIDLPAWHPALSDRANRYADADQRYAEAVRRLCATLAVDNVDALWDHLFEIGPDDGLAERLDTYFDVLRGESAAGADDAAREAYMARWVRAARRRAAGRPVLVVTGGFHRPALVRLIAGPWDGGSKDDGPEDDWPEVPAPAPDAVAGSYLVPYSFRRLDAFVGYQSGMPSPAYYQRVWEDGPRRAAEALTEAVAVRLRERRQPVSTADLIAARSMAGGLARLRGHAHPGRVDVLDGLVSALVADALDQPLPWATRGTLAPGAHPVVVEMVAALSGDRVGRLHPDTPLPPLVHDVDAELERHRIDPREAVELDLTDAEDLARSRLLHRLRLLDVPGHARERGPRVGADALLSERWTPAPSADRLARLIEAGGYGPTVADAVTARIEERVTLLGADVDALATTLFDTALAGLPEHSTRTLTAIARATGSVTDLRALGRALAVALALWRHDRLLGSAGTAPLGALITAAVRRALWLVEGVRAAAAPADPGRLTALVAVRDAVRHAGPALGLDPAGALAVSGRVAADAAAPPDLRGAALGLAWSLGEVPDAARAVRAVAAPDTLGDWLGGLFALAREEVVSGDAALLTVVDELLASMGAHDFLVALPALRQAFGWFPPRERAEVARHVLALHGGDAPSGDVLRLDADPLLVAAARAVEERVDAVLTREGLWEGDGT
;
A
#
# COMPACT_ATOMS: atom_id res chain seq x y z
N MET A 1 -18.01 43.77 19.01
CA MET A 1 -17.19 42.60 19.36
C MET A 1 -17.21 41.69 18.16
N SER A 2 -16.05 41.39 17.61
CA SER A 2 -15.94 40.38 16.52
C SER A 2 -16.49 39.03 17.01
N ALA A 3 -17.18 38.27 16.16
CA ALA A 3 -17.74 36.95 16.50
C ALA A 3 -16.69 35.94 17.00
N THR A 4 -15.42 36.25 16.85
CA THR A 4 -14.25 35.48 17.28
C THR A 4 -13.84 35.68 18.75
N GLU A 5 -14.34 36.70 19.44
CA GLU A 5 -13.97 37.01 20.84
C GLU A 5 -15.03 36.52 21.81
N ALA A 6 -14.68 35.51 22.62
CA ALA A 6 -15.51 35.10 23.74
C ALA A 6 -15.31 36.01 24.99
N PRO A 7 -16.29 36.08 25.91
CA PRO A 7 -16.13 36.85 27.15
C PRO A 7 -14.86 36.45 27.93
N GLY A 8 -14.06 37.42 28.36
CA GLY A 8 -12.87 37.19 29.20
C GLY A 8 -11.56 37.10 28.41
N GLY A 9 -11.45 37.69 27.21
CA GLY A 9 -10.20 37.82 26.48
C GLY A 9 -9.68 36.56 25.80
N VAL A 10 -10.57 35.59 25.52
CA VAL A 10 -10.23 34.39 24.73
C VAL A 10 -10.66 34.56 23.29
N THR A 11 -9.73 34.36 22.36
CA THR A 11 -9.98 34.40 20.94
C THR A 11 -9.86 32.97 20.37
N PHE A 12 -10.86 32.52 19.61
CA PHE A 12 -10.89 31.20 18.97
C PHE A 12 -10.72 31.35 17.47
N LEU A 13 -9.79 30.60 16.92
CA LEU A 13 -9.62 30.42 15.46
C LEU A 13 -9.90 28.96 15.10
N GLY A 14 -10.94 28.76 14.30
CA GLY A 14 -11.18 27.48 13.63
C GLY A 14 -10.37 27.45 12.34
N VAL A 15 -9.58 26.39 12.14
CA VAL A 15 -8.72 26.26 10.96
C VAL A 15 -9.04 25.00 10.17
N ARG A 16 -8.72 25.02 8.88
CA ARG A 16 -8.48 23.79 8.12
C ARG A 16 -6.99 23.47 8.20
N HIS A 17 -6.69 22.23 8.57
CA HIS A 17 -5.32 21.77 8.69
C HIS A 17 -4.57 21.92 7.36
N HIS A 18 -3.33 22.41 7.43
CA HIS A 18 -2.46 22.66 6.28
C HIS A 18 -3.01 23.69 5.27
N SER A 19 -3.82 24.66 5.73
CA SER A 19 -4.29 25.80 4.92
C SER A 19 -3.39 27.01 5.08
N PRO A 20 -2.72 27.49 4.00
CA PRO A 20 -1.92 28.72 4.04
C PRO A 20 -2.72 29.95 4.47
N ALA A 21 -3.97 30.08 4.03
CA ALA A 21 -4.84 31.19 4.44
C ALA A 21 -5.08 31.17 5.96
N CYS A 22 -5.41 30.01 6.53
CA CYS A 22 -5.53 29.87 7.99
C CYS A 22 -4.21 30.17 8.71
N ALA A 23 -3.08 29.73 8.17
CA ALA A 23 -1.76 29.98 8.74
C ALA A 23 -1.43 31.49 8.78
N ARG A 24 -1.72 32.23 7.66
CA ARG A 24 -1.57 33.69 7.61
C ARG A 24 -2.45 34.38 8.65
N LEU A 25 -3.71 33.94 8.78
CA LEU A 25 -4.63 34.47 9.79
C LEU A 25 -4.13 34.25 11.22
N VAL A 26 -3.60 33.07 11.50
CA VAL A 26 -3.01 32.74 12.80
C VAL A 26 -1.82 33.65 13.11
N ALA A 27 -0.87 33.78 12.17
CA ALA A 27 0.30 34.65 12.33
C ALA A 27 -0.10 36.11 12.58
N ALA A 28 -1.02 36.64 11.79
CA ALA A 28 -1.52 38.01 11.95
C ALA A 28 -2.23 38.20 13.28
N THR A 29 -2.99 37.21 13.75
CA THR A 29 -3.71 37.26 15.03
C THR A 29 -2.75 37.23 16.21
N VAL A 30 -1.73 36.36 16.19
CA VAL A 30 -0.67 36.33 17.22
C VAL A 30 0.05 37.66 17.31
N ALA A 31 0.45 38.21 16.16
CA ALA A 31 1.15 39.53 16.08
C ALA A 31 0.29 40.66 16.67
N ARG A 32 -1.01 40.69 16.37
CA ARG A 32 -1.97 41.68 16.84
C ARG A 32 -2.28 41.55 18.34
N LEU A 33 -2.57 40.35 18.80
CA LEU A 33 -3.05 40.08 20.18
C LEU A 33 -1.92 40.02 21.21
N ARG A 34 -0.73 39.59 20.82
CA ARG A 34 0.39 39.27 21.74
C ARG A 34 -0.09 38.50 22.95
N PRO A 35 -0.66 37.31 22.75
CA PRO A 35 -1.36 36.55 23.80
C PRO A 35 -0.39 36.10 24.90
N ALA A 36 -0.92 35.86 26.10
CA ALA A 36 -0.18 35.19 27.17
C ALA A 36 -0.01 33.70 26.88
N TYR A 37 -1.06 33.10 26.31
CA TYR A 37 -1.11 31.68 25.96
C TYR A 37 -1.60 31.50 24.53
N VAL A 38 -0.95 30.58 23.81
CA VAL A 38 -1.45 30.02 22.56
C VAL A 38 -1.71 28.54 22.76
N LEU A 39 -2.98 28.17 22.66
CA LEU A 39 -3.47 26.81 22.87
C LEU A 39 -3.80 26.21 21.51
N VAL A 40 -3.22 25.04 21.21
CA VAL A 40 -3.29 24.43 19.88
C VAL A 40 -3.85 23.02 20.01
N GLU A 41 -4.77 22.63 19.11
CA GLU A 41 -5.20 21.25 19.01
C GLU A 41 -4.01 20.35 18.67
N GLY A 42 -3.69 19.46 19.57
CA GLY A 42 -2.56 18.55 19.45
C GLY A 42 -2.38 17.75 20.74
N PRO A 43 -1.52 16.72 20.72
CA PRO A 43 -1.40 15.77 21.83
C PRO A 43 -0.79 16.41 23.08
N ALA A 44 -1.60 16.54 24.14
CA ALA A 44 -1.18 17.20 25.39
C ALA A 44 0.01 16.51 26.10
N ASP A 45 0.24 15.23 25.83
CA ASP A 45 1.39 14.49 26.35
C ASP A 45 2.74 15.04 25.87
N LEU A 46 2.77 15.78 24.75
CA LEU A 46 3.98 16.44 24.26
C LEU A 46 4.28 17.78 24.93
N ASN A 47 3.43 18.30 25.79
CA ASN A 47 3.67 19.59 26.43
C ASN A 47 4.99 19.66 27.23
N GLY A 48 5.44 18.54 27.79
CA GLY A 48 6.74 18.44 28.46
C GLY A 48 7.95 18.41 27.52
N ARG A 49 7.72 18.25 26.20
CA ARG A 49 8.74 18.13 25.15
C ARG A 49 8.59 19.19 24.06
N MET A 50 7.96 20.30 24.38
CA MET A 50 7.70 21.37 23.42
C MET A 50 9.00 21.98 22.85
N ASP A 51 10.09 22.03 23.62
CA ASP A 51 11.38 22.51 23.15
C ASP A 51 12.03 21.55 22.14
N GLU A 52 11.79 20.25 22.28
CA GLU A 52 12.21 19.27 21.28
C GLU A 52 11.41 19.45 19.98
N LEU A 53 10.09 19.57 20.06
CA LEU A 53 9.23 19.76 18.89
C LEU A 53 9.58 21.06 18.13
N LEU A 54 9.86 22.15 18.83
CA LEU A 54 10.17 23.46 18.26
C LEU A 54 11.68 23.68 18.09
N GLY A 55 12.47 22.59 18.04
CA GLY A 55 13.85 22.62 17.65
C GLY A 55 14.06 23.00 16.18
N ASP A 56 15.32 23.18 15.79
CA ASP A 56 15.70 23.59 14.42
C ASP A 56 15.61 22.39 13.45
N HIS A 57 14.37 21.99 13.14
CA HIS A 57 14.05 20.90 12.19
C HIS A 57 13.83 21.46 10.79
N GLU A 58 14.15 20.65 9.77
CA GLU A 58 13.72 20.91 8.40
C GLU A 58 12.33 20.29 8.17
N LEU A 59 11.32 21.12 7.89
CA LEU A 59 9.94 20.66 7.67
C LEU A 59 9.75 20.01 6.28
N PRO A 60 8.82 19.05 6.15
CA PRO A 60 7.81 18.63 7.12
C PRO A 60 8.31 17.57 8.12
N ILE A 61 7.79 17.61 9.34
CA ILE A 61 7.98 16.59 10.36
C ILE A 61 6.61 16.15 10.88
N ALA A 62 6.56 15.03 11.61
CA ALA A 62 5.35 14.66 12.32
C ALA A 62 5.65 14.18 13.74
N VAL A 63 4.66 14.29 14.61
CA VAL A 63 4.63 13.51 15.86
C VAL A 63 4.03 12.16 15.53
N PHE A 64 4.79 11.12 15.76
CA PHE A 64 4.34 9.74 15.69
C PHE A 64 4.14 9.22 17.11
N THR A 65 2.95 8.72 17.41
CA THR A 65 2.63 8.07 18.67
C THR A 65 2.22 6.64 18.41
N ALA A 66 2.90 5.71 19.07
CA ALA A 66 2.53 4.31 19.11
C ALA A 66 1.98 3.93 20.48
N TYR A 67 0.95 3.11 20.49
CA TYR A 67 0.33 2.54 21.71
C TYR A 67 0.02 1.06 21.49
N ARG A 68 0.32 0.24 22.47
CA ARG A 68 -0.02 -1.19 22.46
C ARG A 68 -0.32 -1.66 23.88
N ASP A 69 -1.44 -2.33 24.07
CA ASP A 69 -1.78 -3.13 25.25
C ASP A 69 -2.13 -4.58 24.83
N GLY A 70 -2.63 -5.38 25.77
CA GLY A 70 -3.01 -6.77 25.50
C GLY A 70 -4.18 -6.95 24.51
N THR A 71 -4.93 -5.89 24.22
CA THR A 71 -6.18 -5.93 23.45
C THR A 71 -6.17 -4.99 22.25
N ARG A 72 -5.39 -3.90 22.32
CA ARG A 72 -5.42 -2.80 21.35
C ARG A 72 -4.03 -2.40 20.94
N ARG A 73 -3.90 -2.11 19.65
CA ARG A 73 -2.74 -1.45 19.05
C ARG A 73 -3.21 -0.25 18.25
N HIS A 74 -2.50 0.84 18.39
CA HIS A 74 -2.82 2.07 17.70
C HIS A 74 -1.54 2.83 17.33
N ALA A 75 -1.51 3.42 16.14
CA ALA A 75 -0.47 4.32 15.68
C ALA A 75 -1.12 5.57 15.12
N SER A 76 -0.63 6.73 15.52
CA SER A 76 -1.19 8.02 15.12
C SER A 76 -0.09 8.98 14.69
N TRP A 77 -0.37 9.76 13.65
CA TRP A 77 0.51 10.81 13.15
C TRP A 77 -0.15 12.17 13.29
N SER A 78 0.64 13.16 13.69
CA SER A 78 0.26 14.57 13.67
C SER A 78 1.33 15.33 12.88
N PRO A 79 1.17 15.48 11.55
CA PRO A 79 2.17 16.12 10.70
C PRO A 79 2.11 17.64 10.76
N PHE A 80 3.29 18.27 10.56
CA PHE A 80 3.49 19.69 10.47
C PHE A 80 4.34 20.05 9.26
N CYS A 81 3.90 21.06 8.52
CA CYS A 81 4.67 21.71 7.49
C CYS A 81 4.72 23.23 7.76
N ALA A 82 5.49 23.98 6.99
CA ALA A 82 5.72 25.41 7.24
C ALA A 82 4.44 26.26 7.26
N TYR A 83 3.41 25.82 6.54
CA TYR A 83 2.11 26.46 6.44
C TYR A 83 0.99 25.73 7.21
N SER A 84 1.34 24.83 8.13
CA SER A 84 0.34 24.26 9.05
C SER A 84 -0.06 25.34 10.06
N PRO A 85 -1.35 25.71 10.17
CA PRO A 85 -1.79 26.72 11.13
C PRO A 85 -1.36 26.42 12.56
N GLU A 86 -1.32 25.14 12.94
CA GLU A 86 -0.87 24.66 14.24
C GLU A 86 0.62 24.94 14.45
N TRP A 87 1.45 24.65 13.44
CA TRP A 87 2.89 24.94 13.50
C TRP A 87 3.15 26.44 13.62
N VAL A 88 2.45 27.22 12.79
CA VAL A 88 2.54 28.69 12.83
C VAL A 88 2.07 29.24 14.17
N ALA A 89 1.01 28.66 14.76
CA ALA A 89 0.54 29.06 16.09
C ALA A 89 1.60 28.82 17.18
N LEU A 90 2.27 27.68 17.15
CA LEU A 90 3.31 27.31 18.11
C LEU A 90 4.56 28.21 17.95
N THR A 91 5.05 28.37 16.71
CA THR A 91 6.28 29.12 16.46
C THR A 91 6.09 30.62 16.65
N ALA A 92 5.09 31.23 16.01
CA ALA A 92 4.80 32.64 16.15
C ALA A 92 4.38 32.99 17.60
N GLY A 93 3.64 32.09 18.29
CA GLY A 93 3.31 32.25 19.69
C GLY A 93 4.54 32.32 20.58
N ARG A 94 5.48 31.39 20.39
CA ARG A 94 6.76 31.39 21.13
C ARG A 94 7.61 32.63 20.84
N GLU A 95 7.69 33.05 19.59
CA GLU A 95 8.40 34.27 19.19
C GLU A 95 7.78 35.54 19.81
N ALA A 96 6.44 35.57 19.96
CA ALA A 96 5.74 36.65 20.60
C ALA A 96 5.83 36.62 22.15
N GLY A 97 6.50 35.62 22.74
CA GLY A 97 6.66 35.45 24.18
C GLY A 97 5.45 34.81 24.87
N ALA A 98 4.57 34.15 24.12
CA ALA A 98 3.44 33.39 24.69
C ALA A 98 3.91 32.00 25.19
N GLN A 99 3.23 31.49 26.21
CA GLN A 99 3.32 30.06 26.51
C GLN A 99 2.46 29.28 25.52
N VAL A 100 3.09 28.36 24.79
CA VAL A 100 2.42 27.51 23.81
C VAL A 100 2.13 26.15 24.41
N ARG A 101 0.91 25.59 24.17
CA ARG A 101 0.48 24.32 24.71
C ARG A 101 -0.39 23.56 23.71
N PHE A 102 -0.21 22.24 23.62
CA PHE A 102 -1.22 21.36 23.08
C PHE A 102 -2.31 21.08 24.12
N ILE A 103 -3.56 20.97 23.65
CA ILE A 103 -4.72 20.93 24.54
C ILE A 103 -5.66 19.74 24.28
N ASP A 104 -5.37 18.88 23.34
CA ASP A 104 -6.21 17.73 23.01
C ASP A 104 -5.72 16.45 23.72
N LEU A 105 -6.58 15.45 23.80
CA LEU A 105 -6.32 14.15 24.40
C LEU A 105 -5.08 13.49 23.80
N PRO A 106 -4.31 12.71 24.56
CA PRO A 106 -3.20 11.92 24.02
C PRO A 106 -3.71 10.85 23.06
N ALA A 107 -2.86 10.43 22.11
CA ALA A 107 -3.26 9.50 21.06
C ALA A 107 -3.68 8.11 21.56
N TRP A 108 -3.26 7.70 22.75
CA TRP A 108 -3.69 6.44 23.39
C TRP A 108 -5.07 6.50 24.02
N HIS A 109 -5.67 7.69 24.15
CA HIS A 109 -7.00 7.81 24.73
C HIS A 109 -8.03 7.09 23.83
N PRO A 110 -9.02 6.37 24.41
CA PRO A 110 -10.04 5.65 23.65
C PRO A 110 -10.76 6.48 22.57
N ALA A 111 -11.01 7.76 22.86
CA ALA A 111 -11.62 8.69 21.89
C ALA A 111 -10.81 8.95 20.61
N LEU A 112 -9.58 8.44 20.53
CA LEU A 112 -8.71 8.54 19.35
C LEU A 112 -8.29 7.18 18.78
N SER A 113 -8.84 6.06 19.32
CA SER A 113 -8.41 4.70 19.01
C SER A 113 -8.58 4.29 17.55
N ASP A 114 -9.57 4.86 16.86
CA ASP A 114 -9.89 4.50 15.47
C ASP A 114 -9.28 5.47 14.45
N ARG A 115 -8.39 6.37 14.91
CA ARG A 115 -7.85 7.46 14.11
C ARG A 115 -6.36 7.34 13.93
N ALA A 116 -5.93 6.80 12.80
CA ALA A 116 -4.53 6.82 12.39
C ALA A 116 -3.99 8.25 12.20
N ASN A 117 -4.88 9.22 12.04
CA ASN A 117 -4.54 10.61 11.83
C ASN A 117 -5.45 11.50 12.68
N ARG A 118 -4.84 12.27 13.58
CA ARG A 118 -5.55 13.16 14.49
C ARG A 118 -6.47 14.16 13.78
N TYR A 119 -6.07 14.60 12.61
CA TYR A 119 -6.72 15.67 11.84
C TYR A 119 -7.70 15.18 10.76
N ALA A 120 -7.97 13.87 10.67
CA ALA A 120 -8.74 13.25 9.58
C ALA A 120 -10.26 13.43 9.63
N ASP A 121 -10.79 14.19 10.55
CA ASP A 121 -12.20 14.07 10.96
C ASP A 121 -13.22 14.87 10.20
N ALA A 122 -12.82 16.02 9.71
CA ALA A 122 -13.76 17.03 9.26
C ALA A 122 -14.52 16.62 8.00
N ASP A 123 -13.83 15.99 7.04
CA ASP A 123 -14.35 15.82 5.70
C ASP A 123 -15.47 14.79 5.58
N GLN A 124 -15.45 13.73 6.38
CA GLN A 124 -16.47 12.67 6.30
C GLN A 124 -17.80 13.09 6.96
N ARG A 125 -17.74 13.86 8.05
CA ARG A 125 -18.93 14.27 8.82
C ARG A 125 -19.73 15.37 8.16
N TYR A 126 -19.06 16.18 7.33
CA TYR A 126 -19.69 17.29 6.62
C TYR A 126 -20.05 16.95 5.17
N ALA A 127 -19.87 15.73 4.74
CA ALA A 127 -20.01 15.35 3.34
C ALA A 127 -21.32 15.84 2.69
N GLU A 128 -22.43 15.85 3.44
CA GLU A 128 -23.72 16.33 2.94
C GLU A 128 -23.76 17.86 2.82
N ALA A 129 -23.33 18.59 3.85
CA ALA A 129 -23.31 20.05 3.84
C ALA A 129 -22.32 20.56 2.78
N VAL A 130 -21.13 19.94 2.68
CA VAL A 130 -20.13 20.27 1.67
C VAL A 130 -20.65 19.97 0.26
N ARG A 131 -21.31 18.84 0.02
CA ARG A 131 -21.92 18.53 -1.30
C ARG A 131 -22.93 19.61 -1.72
N ARG A 132 -23.79 20.08 -0.79
CA ARG A 132 -24.74 21.16 -1.07
C ARG A 132 -24.04 22.47 -1.41
N LEU A 133 -22.98 22.84 -0.67
CA LEU A 133 -22.17 24.03 -0.96
C LEU A 133 -21.46 23.91 -2.31
N CYS A 134 -20.85 22.77 -2.61
CA CYS A 134 -20.22 22.51 -3.91
C CYS A 134 -21.23 22.63 -5.05
N ALA A 135 -22.41 22.04 -4.91
CA ALA A 135 -23.46 22.15 -5.93
C ALA A 135 -23.95 23.60 -6.12
N THR A 136 -24.10 24.36 -5.02
CA THR A 136 -24.54 25.77 -5.07
C THR A 136 -23.52 26.66 -5.77
N LEU A 137 -22.24 26.42 -5.55
CA LEU A 137 -21.13 27.22 -6.12
C LEU A 137 -20.56 26.63 -7.41
N ALA A 138 -21.15 25.53 -7.91
CA ALA A 138 -20.72 24.85 -9.14
C ALA A 138 -19.22 24.48 -9.12
N VAL A 139 -18.73 23.93 -7.98
CA VAL A 139 -17.37 23.44 -7.82
C VAL A 139 -17.38 21.94 -7.57
N ASP A 140 -16.32 21.24 -8.01
CA ASP A 140 -16.31 19.77 -8.08
C ASP A 140 -16.23 19.09 -6.69
N ASN A 141 -15.49 19.69 -5.75
CA ASN A 141 -15.21 19.06 -4.45
C ASN A 141 -14.82 20.08 -3.38
N VAL A 142 -14.59 19.59 -2.16
CA VAL A 142 -14.25 20.41 -0.98
C VAL A 142 -12.94 21.18 -1.14
N ASP A 143 -11.97 20.66 -1.89
CA ASP A 143 -10.67 21.34 -2.06
C ASP A 143 -10.81 22.51 -3.04
N ALA A 144 -11.58 22.32 -4.13
CA ALA A 144 -11.93 23.41 -5.05
C ALA A 144 -12.80 24.47 -4.36
N LEU A 145 -13.75 24.03 -3.51
CA LEU A 145 -14.55 24.93 -2.68
C LEU A 145 -13.69 25.75 -1.73
N TRP A 146 -12.73 25.10 -1.06
CA TRP A 146 -11.82 25.77 -0.13
C TRP A 146 -10.92 26.78 -0.83
N ASP A 147 -10.32 26.40 -1.96
CA ASP A 147 -9.53 27.30 -2.79
C ASP A 147 -10.34 28.55 -3.18
N HIS A 148 -11.58 28.34 -3.66
CA HIS A 148 -12.47 29.42 -4.08
C HIS A 148 -12.82 30.40 -2.94
N LEU A 149 -13.15 29.86 -1.76
CA LEU A 149 -13.62 30.68 -0.63
C LEU A 149 -12.51 31.35 0.16
N PHE A 150 -11.33 30.72 0.27
CA PHE A 150 -10.34 31.10 1.26
C PHE A 150 -8.91 31.28 0.73
N GLU A 151 -8.40 30.42 -0.16
CA GLU A 151 -6.99 30.48 -0.56
C GLU A 151 -6.70 31.51 -1.66
N ILE A 152 -7.65 31.70 -2.60
CA ILE A 152 -7.51 32.63 -3.74
C ILE A 152 -7.97 34.04 -3.38
N GLY A 153 -8.92 34.15 -2.47
CA GLY A 153 -9.52 35.42 -2.07
C GLY A 153 -8.61 36.31 -1.20
N PRO A 154 -9.03 37.57 -0.95
CA PRO A 154 -8.30 38.48 -0.07
C PRO A 154 -8.39 37.98 1.40
N ASP A 155 -7.36 38.33 2.19
CA ASP A 155 -7.33 38.04 3.63
C ASP A 155 -8.31 38.94 4.44
N ASP A 156 -8.80 40.04 3.86
CA ASP A 156 -9.79 40.88 4.51
C ASP A 156 -11.09 40.13 4.80
N GLY A 157 -11.56 40.18 6.08
CA GLY A 157 -12.75 39.48 6.53
C GLY A 157 -12.62 37.93 6.53
N LEU A 158 -11.39 37.40 6.44
CA LEU A 158 -11.13 35.96 6.41
C LEU A 158 -11.62 35.27 7.68
N ALA A 159 -11.41 35.86 8.86
CA ALA A 159 -11.84 35.29 10.12
C ALA A 159 -13.37 35.11 10.16
N GLU A 160 -14.13 36.14 9.77
CA GLU A 160 -15.61 36.09 9.76
C GLU A 160 -16.14 35.08 8.72
N ARG A 161 -15.48 34.97 7.56
CA ARG A 161 -15.84 33.94 6.55
C ARG A 161 -15.62 32.54 7.06
N LEU A 162 -14.47 32.29 7.73
CA LEU A 162 -14.15 30.99 8.32
C LEU A 162 -15.13 30.65 9.45
N ASP A 163 -15.43 31.60 10.33
CA ASP A 163 -16.40 31.43 11.41
C ASP A 163 -17.76 31.02 10.85
N THR A 164 -18.26 31.76 9.87
CA THR A 164 -19.54 31.47 9.22
C THR A 164 -19.54 30.10 8.57
N TYR A 165 -18.46 29.74 7.85
CA TYR A 165 -18.31 28.43 7.21
C TYR A 165 -18.38 27.29 8.21
N PHE A 166 -17.58 27.35 9.30
CA PHE A 166 -17.54 26.29 10.30
C PHE A 166 -18.80 26.25 11.17
N ASP A 167 -19.44 27.38 11.43
CA ASP A 167 -20.71 27.42 12.15
C ASP A 167 -21.82 26.76 11.34
N VAL A 168 -21.88 26.97 10.01
CA VAL A 168 -22.82 26.29 9.10
C VAL A 168 -22.55 24.80 9.07
N LEU A 169 -21.28 24.40 8.91
CA LEU A 169 -20.93 22.98 8.86
C LEU A 169 -21.24 22.27 10.19
N ARG A 170 -20.97 22.91 11.32
CA ARG A 170 -21.19 22.32 12.65
C ARG A 170 -22.68 22.32 13.04
N GLY A 171 -23.46 23.31 12.62
CA GLY A 171 -24.84 23.50 13.06
C GLY A 171 -25.76 22.31 12.79
N GLU A 172 -25.46 21.53 11.75
CA GLU A 172 -26.23 20.35 11.37
C GLU A 172 -25.67 19.02 11.86
N SER A 173 -24.49 19.03 12.53
CA SER A 173 -23.76 17.81 12.90
C SER A 173 -23.68 17.65 14.43
N ALA A 174 -24.29 16.60 14.96
CA ALA A 174 -24.08 16.21 16.35
C ALA A 174 -22.66 15.65 16.52
N ALA A 175 -21.97 16.05 17.62
CA ALA A 175 -20.72 15.42 18.02
C ALA A 175 -20.98 13.98 18.44
N GLY A 176 -20.12 13.08 18.00
CA GLY A 176 -20.04 11.74 18.61
C GLY A 176 -19.52 11.83 20.05
N ALA A 177 -19.63 10.74 20.81
CA ALA A 177 -19.14 10.68 22.20
C ALA A 177 -17.64 11.02 22.30
N ASP A 178 -16.85 10.58 21.33
CA ASP A 178 -15.42 10.81 21.28
C ASP A 178 -15.05 12.28 21.07
N ASP A 179 -15.75 12.98 20.19
CA ASP A 179 -15.54 14.41 20.00
C ASP A 179 -16.00 15.23 21.19
N ALA A 180 -17.11 14.83 21.79
CA ALA A 180 -17.58 15.48 23.02
C ALA A 180 -16.56 15.35 24.15
N ALA A 181 -15.92 14.19 24.29
CA ALA A 181 -14.83 13.96 25.24
C ALA A 181 -13.60 14.85 24.96
N ARG A 182 -13.19 14.95 23.67
CA ARG A 182 -12.10 15.83 23.24
C ARG A 182 -12.43 17.31 23.53
N GLU A 183 -13.60 17.77 23.13
CA GLU A 183 -14.06 19.14 23.32
C GLU A 183 -14.16 19.50 24.80
N ALA A 184 -14.68 18.62 25.65
CA ALA A 184 -14.71 18.81 27.11
C ALA A 184 -13.29 18.92 27.68
N TYR A 185 -12.35 18.06 27.24
CA TYR A 185 -10.97 18.11 27.69
C TYR A 185 -10.25 19.40 27.23
N MET A 186 -10.38 19.77 25.95
CA MET A 186 -9.82 21.03 25.43
C MET A 186 -10.38 22.25 26.19
N ALA A 187 -11.70 22.26 26.51
CA ALA A 187 -12.30 23.35 27.25
C ALA A 187 -11.70 23.50 28.66
N ARG A 188 -11.29 22.41 29.33
CA ARG A 188 -10.58 22.48 30.63
C ARG A 188 -9.25 23.24 30.50
N TRP A 189 -8.47 22.96 29.45
CA TRP A 189 -7.23 23.68 29.14
C TRP A 189 -7.47 25.16 28.90
N VAL A 190 -8.50 25.52 28.13
CA VAL A 190 -8.85 26.91 27.85
C VAL A 190 -9.25 27.65 29.15
N ARG A 191 -10.02 27.01 30.04
CA ARG A 191 -10.40 27.60 31.35
C ARG A 191 -9.16 27.82 32.21
N ALA A 192 -8.26 26.85 32.31
CA ALA A 192 -7.02 26.97 33.06
C ALA A 192 -6.14 28.10 32.53
N ALA A 193 -5.95 28.19 31.22
CA ALA A 193 -5.17 29.26 30.57
C ALA A 193 -5.79 30.63 30.83
N ARG A 194 -7.13 30.78 30.74
CA ARG A 194 -7.84 32.04 31.03
C ARG A 194 -7.60 32.54 32.44
N ARG A 195 -7.69 31.64 33.47
CA ARG A 195 -7.38 32.00 34.84
C ARG A 195 -5.94 32.48 35.01
N ARG A 196 -4.98 31.72 34.45
CA ARG A 196 -3.55 32.04 34.57
C ARG A 196 -3.12 33.25 33.75
N ALA A 197 -3.84 33.60 32.68
CA ALA A 197 -3.56 34.77 31.86
C ALA A 197 -3.80 36.10 32.61
N ALA A 198 -4.57 36.08 33.71
CA ALA A 198 -4.84 37.26 34.54
C ALA A 198 -5.31 38.50 33.74
N GLY A 199 -6.23 38.27 32.80
CA GLY A 199 -6.79 39.31 31.92
C GLY A 199 -6.01 39.57 30.62
N ARG A 200 -4.84 38.98 30.45
CA ARG A 200 -4.14 39.02 29.15
C ARG A 200 -4.84 38.11 28.13
N PRO A 201 -4.72 38.41 26.80
CA PRO A 201 -5.35 37.61 25.77
C PRO A 201 -4.87 36.14 25.77
N VAL A 202 -5.81 35.23 25.45
CA VAL A 202 -5.53 33.82 25.19
C VAL A 202 -6.01 33.50 23.76
N LEU A 203 -5.14 32.90 22.96
CA LEU A 203 -5.49 32.44 21.61
C LEU A 203 -5.66 30.92 21.60
N VAL A 204 -6.77 30.46 21.02
CA VAL A 204 -7.07 29.04 20.84
C VAL A 204 -7.16 28.74 19.35
N VAL A 205 -6.37 27.77 18.86
CA VAL A 205 -6.32 27.33 17.47
C VAL A 205 -6.69 25.86 17.41
N THR A 206 -7.83 25.55 16.81
CA THR A 206 -8.32 24.18 16.66
C THR A 206 -8.88 23.97 15.28
N GLY A 207 -9.01 22.71 14.86
CA GLY A 207 -9.80 22.37 13.68
C GLY A 207 -11.18 23.00 13.75
N GLY A 208 -11.63 23.51 12.61
CA GLY A 208 -12.87 24.27 12.53
C GLY A 208 -14.10 23.58 13.10
N PHE A 209 -14.09 22.25 13.11
CA PHE A 209 -15.15 21.43 13.71
C PHE A 209 -15.36 21.71 15.21
N HIS A 210 -14.27 21.82 15.95
CA HIS A 210 -14.32 21.92 17.40
C HIS A 210 -14.61 23.35 17.89
N ARG A 211 -14.27 24.37 17.07
CA ARG A 211 -14.40 25.76 17.45
C ARG A 211 -15.80 26.15 17.96
N PRO A 212 -16.92 25.90 17.26
CA PRO A 212 -18.25 26.33 17.72
C PRO A 212 -18.65 25.69 19.04
N ALA A 213 -18.23 24.44 19.30
CA ALA A 213 -18.51 23.77 20.54
C ALA A 213 -17.68 24.36 21.69
N LEU A 214 -16.39 24.64 21.48
CA LEU A 214 -15.52 25.24 22.48
C LEU A 214 -15.99 26.64 22.85
N VAL A 215 -16.41 27.46 21.88
CA VAL A 215 -16.99 28.79 22.13
C VAL A 215 -18.21 28.67 23.07
N ARG A 216 -19.14 27.73 22.79
CA ARG A 216 -20.30 27.50 23.67
C ARG A 216 -19.92 27.00 25.05
N LEU A 217 -18.96 26.04 25.16
CA LEU A 217 -18.51 25.50 26.43
C LEU A 217 -17.82 26.53 27.33
N ILE A 218 -17.18 27.55 26.72
CA ILE A 218 -16.48 28.61 27.47
C ILE A 218 -17.42 29.80 27.82
N ALA A 219 -18.43 30.06 26.96
CA ALA A 219 -19.42 31.14 27.18
C ALA A 219 -20.50 30.77 28.18
N GLY A 220 -20.78 29.49 28.42
CA GLY A 220 -21.77 29.01 29.35
C GLY A 220 -21.45 29.40 30.82
N PRO A 221 -22.48 29.44 31.72
CA PRO A 221 -22.24 29.65 33.12
C PRO A 221 -21.32 28.54 33.64
N TRP A 222 -20.28 28.92 34.34
CA TRP A 222 -19.40 27.98 35.02
C TRP A 222 -20.09 27.53 36.29
N ASP A 223 -20.70 26.35 36.27
CA ASP A 223 -21.24 25.70 37.47
C ASP A 223 -20.08 25.18 38.31
N GLY A 224 -19.42 26.08 39.03
CA GLY A 224 -18.31 25.87 39.97
C GLY A 224 -17.80 24.45 40.11
N GLY A 225 -16.91 24.03 39.23
CA GLY A 225 -16.07 22.82 39.36
C GLY A 225 -16.81 21.49 39.45
N SER A 226 -16.88 20.74 38.39
CA SER A 226 -16.92 19.28 38.51
C SER A 226 -15.74 18.86 39.40
N LYS A 227 -15.94 17.88 40.29
CA LYS A 227 -14.86 17.31 41.12
C LYS A 227 -13.67 16.80 40.32
N ASP A 228 -13.82 16.71 38.99
CA ASP A 228 -12.81 16.28 38.02
C ASP A 228 -11.91 17.40 37.46
N ASP A 229 -12.18 18.69 37.80
CA ASP A 229 -11.38 19.81 37.29
C ASP A 229 -10.03 20.02 38.01
N GLY A 230 -9.73 19.26 39.05
CA GLY A 230 -8.52 19.42 39.86
C GLY A 230 -8.48 20.72 40.68
N PRO A 231 -7.41 21.01 41.41
CA PRO A 231 -7.22 22.28 42.13
C PRO A 231 -7.32 23.45 41.13
N GLU A 232 -7.94 24.56 41.60
CA GLU A 232 -8.25 25.74 40.75
C GLU A 232 -7.03 26.34 40.02
N ASP A 233 -5.81 26.03 40.45
CA ASP A 233 -4.55 26.57 39.92
C ASP A 233 -3.75 25.61 39.04
N ASP A 234 -4.18 24.36 38.82
CA ASP A 234 -3.39 23.40 38.04
C ASP A 234 -3.86 23.26 36.59
N TRP A 235 -2.92 22.86 35.70
CA TRP A 235 -3.24 22.42 34.35
C TRP A 235 -4.02 21.09 34.42
N PRO A 236 -4.91 20.84 33.43
CA PRO A 236 -5.57 19.54 33.33
C PRO A 236 -4.56 18.39 33.30
N GLU A 237 -4.85 17.35 34.04
CA GLU A 237 -4.05 16.14 34.03
C GLU A 237 -4.09 15.51 32.64
N VAL A 238 -2.93 15.07 32.16
CA VAL A 238 -2.83 14.31 30.91
C VAL A 238 -3.11 12.85 31.23
N PRO A 239 -4.13 12.23 30.61
CA PRO A 239 -4.44 10.82 30.87
C PRO A 239 -3.23 9.92 30.59
N ALA A 240 -2.85 9.12 31.59
CA ALA A 240 -1.77 8.15 31.46
C ALA A 240 -2.23 6.96 30.59
N PRO A 241 -1.31 6.29 29.87
CA PRO A 241 -1.61 5.01 29.24
C PRO A 241 -1.91 3.95 30.31
N ALA A 242 -2.58 2.83 29.92
CA ALA A 242 -2.81 1.72 30.83
C ALA A 242 -1.48 1.20 31.42
N PRO A 243 -1.48 0.69 32.67
CA PRO A 243 -0.23 0.31 33.37
C PRO A 243 0.61 -0.77 32.65
N ASP A 244 -0.05 -1.64 31.89
CA ASP A 244 0.56 -2.71 31.09
C ASP A 244 0.80 -2.31 29.63
N ALA A 245 0.46 -1.09 29.24
CA ALA A 245 0.61 -0.63 27.87
C ALA A 245 2.04 -0.12 27.60
N VAL A 246 2.49 -0.36 26.39
CA VAL A 246 3.66 0.29 25.82
C VAL A 246 3.19 1.44 24.95
N ALA A 247 3.54 2.66 25.35
CA ALA A 247 3.21 3.87 24.61
C ALA A 247 4.45 4.74 24.47
N GLY A 248 4.59 5.41 23.33
CA GLY A 248 5.69 6.35 23.09
C GLY A 248 5.36 7.29 21.94
N SER A 249 5.77 8.56 22.11
CA SER A 249 5.65 9.58 21.08
C SER A 249 7.05 10.01 20.65
N TYR A 250 7.30 10.07 19.35
CA TYR A 250 8.58 10.44 18.75
C TYR A 250 8.36 11.42 17.61
N LEU A 251 9.32 12.31 17.40
CA LEU A 251 9.36 13.08 16.16
C LEU A 251 9.85 12.18 15.03
N VAL A 252 9.25 12.36 13.85
CA VAL A 252 9.60 11.59 12.66
C VAL A 252 9.77 12.53 11.47
N PRO A 253 10.81 12.35 10.63
CA PRO A 253 10.87 13.03 9.34
C PRO A 253 9.62 12.69 8.55
N TYR A 254 9.01 13.69 7.93
CA TYR A 254 7.84 13.47 7.12
C TYR A 254 8.11 13.91 5.69
N SER A 255 7.29 13.49 4.73
CA SER A 255 7.48 13.91 3.34
C SER A 255 6.21 14.55 2.81
N PHE A 256 6.37 15.45 1.82
CA PHE A 256 5.23 16.01 1.11
C PHE A 256 4.38 14.91 0.46
N ARG A 257 5.02 13.87 -0.06
CA ARG A 257 4.32 12.72 -0.63
C ARG A 257 3.41 12.02 0.38
N ARG A 258 3.85 11.89 1.63
CA ARG A 258 3.02 11.33 2.72
C ARG A 258 1.97 12.33 3.21
N LEU A 259 2.24 13.62 3.11
CA LEU A 259 1.32 14.69 3.50
C LEU A 259 0.20 14.86 2.46
N ASP A 260 0.41 14.46 1.21
CA ASP A 260 -0.55 14.64 0.12
C ASP A 260 -1.78 13.76 0.33
N ALA A 261 -2.95 14.38 0.35
CA ALA A 261 -4.25 13.70 0.51
C ALA A 261 -4.53 12.68 -0.61
N PHE A 262 -3.93 12.84 -1.79
CA PHE A 262 -4.10 11.90 -2.92
C PHE A 262 -3.25 10.63 -2.79
N VAL A 263 -2.25 10.61 -1.95
CA VAL A 263 -1.28 9.50 -1.89
C VAL A 263 -1.22 8.84 -0.51
N GLY A 264 -1.42 9.57 0.59
CA GLY A 264 -1.17 9.01 1.91
C GLY A 264 -2.05 9.53 3.04
N TYR A 265 -2.14 10.84 3.17
CA TYR A 265 -2.79 11.49 4.29
C TYR A 265 -4.17 11.98 3.89
N GLN A 266 -5.22 11.28 4.29
CA GLN A 266 -6.59 11.57 3.85
C GLN A 266 -7.23 12.82 4.48
N SER A 267 -6.48 13.66 5.19
CA SER A 267 -6.99 14.88 5.80
C SER A 267 -6.16 16.11 5.46
N GLY A 268 -6.77 17.27 5.56
CA GLY A 268 -6.15 18.55 5.25
C GLY A 268 -6.17 18.89 3.77
N MET A 269 -5.16 19.66 3.34
CA MET A 269 -5.05 20.15 1.97
C MET A 269 -4.24 19.18 1.11
N PRO A 270 -4.68 18.84 -0.12
CA PRO A 270 -3.86 18.09 -1.07
C PRO A 270 -2.77 19.00 -1.65
N SER A 271 -1.85 18.41 -2.44
CA SER A 271 -0.90 19.21 -3.23
C SER A 271 0.08 20.04 -2.41
N PRO A 272 0.85 19.44 -1.49
CA PRO A 272 1.65 20.18 -0.52
C PRO A 272 2.72 21.08 -1.14
N ALA A 273 3.34 20.72 -2.27
CA ALA A 273 4.31 21.60 -2.93
C ALA A 273 3.67 22.87 -3.50
N TYR A 274 2.41 22.77 -3.98
CA TYR A 274 1.68 23.95 -4.43
C TYR A 274 1.36 24.89 -3.26
N TYR A 275 0.82 24.38 -2.15
CA TYR A 275 0.45 25.20 -1.00
C TYR A 275 1.67 25.73 -0.23
N GLN A 276 2.81 25.05 -0.28
CA GLN A 276 4.08 25.60 0.17
C GLN A 276 4.43 26.89 -0.61
N ARG A 277 4.24 26.88 -1.93
CA ARG A 277 4.42 28.07 -2.77
C ARG A 277 3.39 29.16 -2.48
N VAL A 278 2.13 28.78 -2.22
CA VAL A 278 1.11 29.75 -1.79
C VAL A 278 1.53 30.46 -0.50
N TRP A 279 2.12 29.72 0.43
CA TRP A 279 2.65 30.26 1.68
C TRP A 279 3.84 31.19 1.49
N GLU A 280 4.82 30.78 0.66
CA GLU A 280 6.07 31.51 0.44
C GLU A 280 5.89 32.73 -0.45
N ASP A 281 5.17 32.61 -1.57
CA ASP A 281 5.15 33.58 -2.66
C ASP A 281 3.76 34.17 -2.96
N GLY A 282 2.73 33.63 -2.31
CA GLY A 282 1.32 33.94 -2.56
C GLY A 282 0.70 33.18 -3.73
N PRO A 283 -0.65 33.14 -3.80
CA PRO A 283 -1.37 32.23 -4.69
C PRO A 283 -1.12 32.52 -6.19
N ARG A 284 -0.94 33.77 -6.59
CA ARG A 284 -0.65 34.11 -7.99
C ARG A 284 0.67 33.51 -8.48
N ARG A 285 1.76 33.71 -7.72
CA ARG A 285 3.08 33.17 -8.07
C ARG A 285 3.11 31.63 -7.97
N ALA A 286 2.39 31.06 -7.03
CA ALA A 286 2.24 29.62 -6.92
C ALA A 286 1.62 28.99 -8.17
N ALA A 287 0.60 29.63 -8.77
CA ALA A 287 -0.02 29.20 -10.02
C ALA A 287 0.95 29.26 -11.21
N GLU A 288 1.75 30.34 -11.30
CA GLU A 288 2.79 30.48 -12.33
C GLU A 288 3.86 29.40 -12.18
N ALA A 289 4.36 29.18 -10.95
CA ALA A 289 5.39 28.20 -10.63
C ALA A 289 4.92 26.75 -10.86
N LEU A 290 3.63 26.45 -10.64
CA LEU A 290 3.07 25.12 -10.94
C LEU A 290 3.18 24.78 -12.43
N THR A 291 2.84 25.74 -13.31
CA THR A 291 2.97 25.55 -14.76
C THR A 291 4.41 25.24 -15.16
N GLU A 292 5.37 25.95 -14.56
CA GLU A 292 6.80 25.74 -14.81
C GLU A 292 7.27 24.38 -14.28
N ALA A 293 6.88 24.00 -13.07
CA ALA A 293 7.24 22.71 -12.47
C ALA A 293 6.74 21.54 -13.31
N VAL A 294 5.49 21.57 -13.78
CA VAL A 294 4.93 20.55 -14.67
C VAL A 294 5.73 20.48 -15.98
N ALA A 295 6.03 21.62 -16.60
CA ALA A 295 6.80 21.66 -17.85
C ALA A 295 8.22 21.08 -17.68
N VAL A 296 8.89 21.35 -16.57
CA VAL A 296 10.22 20.78 -16.26
C VAL A 296 10.14 19.27 -16.15
N ARG A 297 9.23 18.75 -15.33
CA ARG A 297 9.06 17.30 -15.12
C ARG A 297 8.72 16.55 -16.41
N LEU A 298 7.82 17.09 -17.23
CA LEU A 298 7.47 16.49 -18.51
C LEU A 298 8.69 16.39 -19.45
N ARG A 299 9.53 17.44 -19.50
CA ARG A 299 10.77 17.44 -20.30
C ARG A 299 11.78 16.41 -19.79
N GLU A 300 11.95 16.29 -18.46
CA GLU A 300 12.80 15.27 -17.84
C GLU A 300 12.36 13.85 -18.21
N ARG A 301 11.05 13.65 -18.34
CA ARG A 301 10.43 12.38 -18.80
C ARG A 301 10.36 12.23 -20.32
N ARG A 302 11.00 13.14 -21.06
CA ARG A 302 11.00 13.17 -22.53
C ARG A 302 9.61 13.28 -23.16
N GLN A 303 8.64 13.83 -22.40
CA GLN A 303 7.32 14.14 -22.95
C GLN A 303 7.40 15.48 -23.71
N PRO A 304 6.82 15.55 -24.91
CA PRO A 304 6.87 16.77 -25.71
C PRO A 304 6.02 17.87 -25.06
N VAL A 305 6.63 19.01 -24.78
CA VAL A 305 5.94 20.23 -24.31
C VAL A 305 6.52 21.43 -25.03
N SER A 306 5.74 22.05 -25.87
CA SER A 306 6.13 23.24 -26.61
C SER A 306 5.79 24.51 -25.84
N THR A 307 6.43 25.62 -26.26
CA THR A 307 6.07 26.96 -25.74
C THR A 307 4.62 27.33 -26.08
N ALA A 308 4.14 26.89 -27.26
CA ALA A 308 2.75 27.11 -27.66
C ALA A 308 1.74 26.44 -26.74
N ASP A 309 2.02 25.18 -26.32
CA ASP A 309 1.17 24.46 -25.37
C ASP A 309 1.09 25.17 -24.02
N LEU A 310 2.22 25.69 -23.53
CA LEU A 310 2.25 26.45 -22.26
C LEU A 310 1.51 27.78 -22.36
N ILE A 311 1.57 28.45 -23.51
CA ILE A 311 0.77 29.67 -23.76
C ILE A 311 -0.72 29.32 -23.79
N ALA A 312 -1.11 28.25 -24.48
CA ALA A 312 -2.48 27.75 -24.52
C ALA A 312 -2.99 27.37 -23.12
N ALA A 313 -2.21 26.62 -22.35
CA ALA A 313 -2.53 26.27 -20.96
C ALA A 313 -2.77 27.50 -20.07
N ARG A 314 -1.86 28.47 -20.14
CA ARG A 314 -2.01 29.75 -19.37
C ARG A 314 -3.23 30.55 -19.81
N SER A 315 -3.50 30.60 -21.10
CA SER A 315 -4.68 31.31 -21.64
C SER A 315 -5.97 30.66 -21.19
N MET A 316 -6.02 29.31 -21.22
CA MET A 316 -7.15 28.54 -20.71
C MET A 316 -7.33 28.73 -19.20
N ALA A 317 -6.27 28.57 -18.41
CA ALA A 317 -6.31 28.78 -16.96
C ALA A 317 -6.83 30.18 -16.60
N GLY A 318 -6.35 31.25 -17.31
CA GLY A 318 -6.86 32.60 -17.14
C GLY A 318 -8.32 32.79 -17.57
N GLY A 319 -8.77 32.03 -18.57
CA GLY A 319 -10.18 31.99 -18.99
C GLY A 319 -11.09 31.35 -17.93
N LEU A 320 -10.66 30.20 -17.41
CA LEU A 320 -11.37 29.45 -16.34
C LEU A 320 -11.45 30.27 -15.05
N ALA A 321 -10.35 30.92 -14.65
CA ALA A 321 -10.32 31.78 -13.48
C ALA A 321 -11.37 32.90 -13.58
N ARG A 322 -11.44 33.60 -14.73
CA ARG A 322 -12.45 34.63 -14.95
C ARG A 322 -13.86 34.11 -14.91
N LEU A 323 -14.09 32.95 -15.51
CA LEU A 323 -15.40 32.28 -15.50
C LEU A 323 -15.84 31.90 -14.07
N ARG A 324 -14.90 31.46 -13.23
CA ARG A 324 -15.13 31.10 -11.83
C ARG A 324 -15.12 32.29 -10.87
N GLY A 325 -14.89 33.50 -11.37
CA GLY A 325 -14.81 34.74 -10.55
C GLY A 325 -13.54 34.90 -9.73
N HIS A 326 -12.46 34.17 -10.07
CA HIS A 326 -11.17 34.29 -9.41
C HIS A 326 -10.39 35.50 -9.92
N ALA A 327 -9.71 36.23 -9.02
CA ALA A 327 -8.86 37.36 -9.37
C ALA A 327 -7.60 36.96 -10.17
N HIS A 328 -7.15 35.73 -9.99
CA HIS A 328 -6.04 35.08 -10.69
C HIS A 328 -6.28 33.56 -10.72
N PRO A 329 -5.62 32.81 -11.62
CA PRO A 329 -5.77 31.37 -11.68
C PRO A 329 -5.43 30.72 -10.34
N GLY A 330 -6.30 29.85 -9.87
CA GLY A 330 -6.05 28.96 -8.75
C GLY A 330 -5.49 27.61 -9.21
N ARG A 331 -5.26 26.71 -8.27
CA ARG A 331 -4.71 25.35 -8.52
C ARG A 331 -5.48 24.60 -9.61
N VAL A 332 -6.79 24.50 -9.45
CA VAL A 332 -7.66 23.77 -10.38
C VAL A 332 -7.72 24.45 -11.76
N ASP A 333 -7.72 25.78 -11.81
CA ASP A 333 -7.69 26.51 -13.10
C ASP A 333 -6.44 26.19 -13.92
N VAL A 334 -5.27 26.11 -13.24
CA VAL A 334 -4.00 25.75 -13.88
C VAL A 334 -4.00 24.29 -14.34
N LEU A 335 -4.49 23.38 -13.51
CA LEU A 335 -4.54 21.95 -13.83
C LEU A 335 -5.45 21.67 -15.02
N ASP A 336 -6.67 22.24 -15.03
CA ASP A 336 -7.62 22.10 -16.13
C ASP A 336 -7.06 22.72 -17.42
N GLY A 337 -6.37 23.87 -17.29
CA GLY A 337 -5.70 24.53 -18.43
C GLY A 337 -4.57 23.67 -19.02
N LEU A 338 -3.76 23.03 -18.16
CA LEU A 338 -2.67 22.14 -18.59
C LEU A 338 -3.22 20.85 -19.25
N VAL A 339 -4.23 20.23 -18.66
CA VAL A 339 -4.86 19.04 -19.29
C VAL A 339 -5.43 19.41 -20.66
N SER A 340 -6.17 20.51 -20.75
CA SER A 340 -6.78 20.93 -22.02
C SER A 340 -5.76 21.23 -23.13
N ALA A 341 -4.54 21.63 -22.76
CA ALA A 341 -3.49 21.98 -23.73
C ALA A 341 -2.56 20.81 -24.06
N LEU A 342 -2.35 19.87 -23.12
CA LEU A 342 -1.31 18.85 -23.20
C LEU A 342 -1.85 17.44 -23.43
N VAL A 343 -3.14 17.20 -23.20
CA VAL A 343 -3.75 15.88 -23.37
C VAL A 343 -4.68 15.94 -24.58
N ALA A 344 -4.26 15.28 -25.68
CA ALA A 344 -5.03 15.22 -26.92
C ALA A 344 -6.01 14.03 -26.96
N ASP A 345 -5.73 12.98 -26.17
CA ASP A 345 -6.52 11.77 -26.14
C ASP A 345 -7.69 11.87 -25.14
N ALA A 346 -8.73 11.06 -25.33
CA ALA A 346 -9.77 10.91 -24.34
C ALA A 346 -9.20 10.30 -23.08
N LEU A 347 -9.52 10.89 -21.92
CA LEU A 347 -9.13 10.34 -20.63
C LEU A 347 -10.17 9.27 -20.22
N ASP A 348 -9.72 8.03 -20.10
CA ASP A 348 -10.57 6.92 -19.65
C ASP A 348 -10.89 6.97 -18.15
N GLN A 349 -10.17 7.79 -17.40
CA GLN A 349 -10.27 7.90 -15.95
C GLN A 349 -10.52 9.35 -15.51
N PRO A 350 -11.32 9.56 -14.46
CA PRO A 350 -11.54 10.90 -13.93
C PRO A 350 -10.26 11.48 -13.34
N LEU A 351 -10.09 12.78 -13.47
CA LEU A 351 -8.92 13.50 -12.96
C LEU A 351 -8.86 13.44 -11.42
N PRO A 352 -7.69 13.13 -10.81
CA PRO A 352 -7.55 12.99 -9.36
C PRO A 352 -8.04 14.22 -8.56
N TRP A 353 -7.79 15.42 -9.07
CA TRP A 353 -8.22 16.66 -8.41
C TRP A 353 -9.71 16.97 -8.55
N ALA A 354 -10.42 16.34 -9.50
CA ALA A 354 -11.87 16.48 -9.61
C ALA A 354 -12.59 15.54 -8.63
N THR A 355 -12.07 14.34 -8.41
CA THR A 355 -12.72 13.30 -7.60
C THR A 355 -12.12 13.11 -6.19
N ARG A 356 -11.02 13.80 -5.86
CA ARG A 356 -10.18 13.51 -4.67
C ARG A 356 -9.69 12.06 -4.62
N GLY A 357 -9.40 11.49 -5.78
CA GLY A 357 -8.95 10.12 -5.93
C GLY A 357 -7.44 10.00 -6.02
N THR A 358 -6.94 8.80 -5.76
CA THR A 358 -5.54 8.43 -6.05
C THR A 358 -5.35 8.26 -7.55
N LEU A 359 -4.10 8.41 -8.02
CA LEU A 359 -3.74 8.01 -9.38
C LEU A 359 -4.02 6.51 -9.56
N ALA A 360 -4.85 6.18 -10.55
CA ALA A 360 -5.08 4.80 -10.89
C ALA A 360 -3.95 4.24 -11.77
N PRO A 361 -3.69 2.93 -11.72
CA PRO A 361 -2.76 2.28 -12.66
C PRO A 361 -3.12 2.61 -14.11
N GLY A 362 -2.11 2.95 -14.94
CA GLY A 362 -2.34 3.32 -16.33
C GLY A 362 -2.82 4.76 -16.56
N ALA A 363 -2.80 5.63 -15.56
CA ALA A 363 -3.11 7.06 -15.74
C ALA A 363 -2.21 7.70 -16.81
N HIS A 364 -2.77 8.68 -17.54
CA HIS A 364 -2.06 9.39 -18.61
C HIS A 364 -0.74 10.01 -18.10
N PRO A 365 0.42 9.84 -18.77
CA PRO A 365 1.73 10.31 -18.29
C PRO A 365 1.77 11.79 -17.90
N VAL A 366 1.08 12.66 -18.64
CA VAL A 366 0.97 14.09 -18.30
C VAL A 366 0.28 14.28 -16.95
N VAL A 367 -0.81 13.55 -16.67
CA VAL A 367 -1.54 13.62 -15.39
C VAL A 367 -0.65 13.13 -14.25
N VAL A 368 0.12 12.08 -14.47
CA VAL A 368 1.09 11.56 -13.47
C VAL A 368 2.10 12.65 -13.08
N GLU A 369 2.70 13.32 -14.06
CA GLU A 369 3.69 14.36 -13.77
C GLU A 369 3.06 15.64 -13.19
N MET A 370 1.82 15.94 -13.51
CA MET A 370 1.06 17.03 -12.88
C MET A 370 0.84 16.75 -11.39
N VAL A 371 0.39 15.55 -11.03
CA VAL A 371 0.21 15.17 -9.63
C VAL A 371 1.55 15.16 -8.90
N ALA A 372 2.61 14.65 -9.53
CA ALA A 372 3.95 14.66 -8.94
C ALA A 372 4.48 16.08 -8.69
N ALA A 373 4.19 17.05 -9.59
CA ALA A 373 4.55 18.46 -9.41
C ALA A 373 3.77 19.11 -8.25
N LEU A 374 2.51 18.71 -8.04
CA LEU A 374 1.68 19.19 -6.95
C LEU A 374 2.14 18.64 -5.58
N SER A 375 2.46 17.35 -5.52
CA SER A 375 2.94 16.71 -4.30
C SER A 375 4.34 17.20 -3.92
N GLY A 376 5.26 17.24 -4.89
CA GLY A 376 6.68 17.54 -4.67
C GLY A 376 7.42 16.42 -3.93
N ASP A 377 8.74 16.58 -3.86
CA ASP A 377 9.65 15.56 -3.35
C ASP A 377 10.34 15.94 -2.02
N ARG A 378 9.85 17.01 -1.34
CA ARG A 378 10.46 17.48 -0.08
C ARG A 378 10.29 16.45 1.03
N VAL A 379 11.41 16.11 1.67
CA VAL A 379 11.48 15.28 2.88
C VAL A 379 12.08 16.13 3.99
N GLY A 380 11.46 16.08 5.15
CA GLY A 380 11.95 16.78 6.32
C GLY A 380 13.13 16.10 6.98
N ARG A 381 13.79 16.83 7.88
CA ARG A 381 14.93 16.33 8.64
C ARG A 381 14.82 16.75 10.10
N LEU A 382 15.05 15.81 11.01
CA LEU A 382 15.11 16.11 12.43
C LEU A 382 16.45 16.75 12.81
N HIS A 383 16.42 17.59 13.84
CA HIS A 383 17.65 18.06 14.47
C HIS A 383 18.47 16.87 14.99
N PRO A 384 19.81 16.87 14.90
CA PRO A 384 20.64 15.72 15.33
C PRO A 384 20.44 15.28 16.78
N ASP A 385 20.14 16.21 17.68
CA ASP A 385 19.92 15.92 19.10
C ASP A 385 18.51 15.40 19.41
N THR A 386 17.65 15.18 18.41
CA THR A 386 16.30 14.66 18.62
C THR A 386 16.37 13.21 19.13
N PRO A 387 15.72 12.87 20.24
CA PRO A 387 15.70 11.51 20.76
C PRO A 387 15.04 10.54 19.76
N LEU A 388 15.73 9.43 19.50
CA LEU A 388 15.23 8.37 18.60
C LEU A 388 14.81 7.15 19.43
N PRO A 389 13.83 6.35 18.95
CA PRO A 389 13.47 5.11 19.66
C PRO A 389 14.64 4.12 19.69
N PRO A 390 14.71 3.26 20.73
CA PRO A 390 15.79 2.30 20.91
C PRO A 390 16.04 1.40 19.71
N LEU A 391 14.98 1.06 18.95
CA LEU A 391 15.10 0.23 17.74
C LEU A 391 16.05 0.82 16.70
N VAL A 392 16.13 2.15 16.56
CA VAL A 392 17.04 2.78 15.59
C VAL A 392 18.48 2.43 15.92
N HIS A 393 18.83 2.56 17.19
CA HIS A 393 20.18 2.24 17.70
C HIS A 393 20.48 0.74 17.64
N ASP A 394 19.48 -0.11 17.92
CA ASP A 394 19.62 -1.58 17.82
C ASP A 394 19.88 -2.02 16.38
N VAL A 395 19.14 -1.45 15.40
CA VAL A 395 19.37 -1.74 13.98
C VAL A 395 20.77 -1.35 13.54
N ASP A 396 21.25 -0.17 13.94
CA ASP A 396 22.61 0.28 13.59
C ASP A 396 23.66 -0.65 14.20
N ALA A 397 23.49 -1.06 15.46
CA ALA A 397 24.36 -2.00 16.12
C ALA A 397 24.34 -3.40 15.48
N GLU A 398 23.17 -3.90 15.06
CA GLU A 398 23.04 -5.17 14.36
C GLU A 398 23.71 -5.15 12.97
N LEU A 399 23.54 -4.06 12.21
CA LEU A 399 24.20 -3.88 10.92
C LEU A 399 25.74 -3.84 11.07
N GLU A 400 26.23 -3.13 12.08
CA GLU A 400 27.66 -3.07 12.39
C GLU A 400 28.20 -4.46 12.81
N ARG A 401 27.49 -5.16 13.72
CA ARG A 401 27.85 -6.51 14.18
C ARG A 401 27.99 -7.49 13.02
N HIS A 402 27.07 -7.42 12.06
CA HIS A 402 27.03 -8.29 10.89
C HIS A 402 27.81 -7.73 9.69
N ARG A 403 28.52 -6.58 9.84
CA ARG A 403 29.30 -5.93 8.79
C ARG A 403 28.53 -5.73 7.49
N ILE A 404 27.29 -5.26 7.60
CA ILE A 404 26.44 -4.92 6.47
C ILE A 404 26.48 -3.40 6.26
N ASP A 405 27.15 -2.95 5.19
CA ASP A 405 27.10 -1.54 4.79
C ASP A 405 25.82 -1.30 3.93
N PRO A 406 24.94 -0.37 4.32
CA PRO A 406 23.76 -0.04 3.55
C PRO A 406 24.02 0.49 2.13
N ARG A 407 25.27 0.78 1.79
CA ARG A 407 25.67 1.32 0.49
C ARG A 407 26.24 0.27 -0.45
N GLU A 408 26.51 -0.92 0.04
CA GLU A 408 27.16 -1.99 -0.72
C GLU A 408 26.20 -3.14 -1.03
N ALA A 409 26.41 -3.79 -2.17
CA ALA A 409 25.70 -5.03 -2.48
C ALA A 409 26.29 -6.18 -1.63
N VAL A 410 25.39 -7.06 -1.15
CA VAL A 410 25.76 -8.19 -0.30
C VAL A 410 25.41 -9.48 -1.05
N GLU A 411 26.41 -10.36 -1.23
CA GLU A 411 26.22 -11.72 -1.71
C GLU A 411 26.42 -12.69 -0.54
N LEU A 412 25.46 -13.57 -0.34
CA LEU A 412 25.39 -14.45 0.84
C LEU A 412 25.33 -15.92 0.39
N ASP A 413 26.17 -16.74 1.00
CA ASP A 413 26.09 -18.20 0.93
C ASP A 413 25.31 -18.70 2.16
N LEU A 414 24.09 -19.14 1.96
CA LEU A 414 23.21 -19.58 3.07
C LEU A 414 23.71 -20.86 3.77
N THR A 415 24.73 -21.54 3.23
CA THR A 415 25.39 -22.67 3.90
C THR A 415 26.41 -22.23 4.93
N ASP A 416 26.89 -20.98 4.86
CA ASP A 416 27.73 -20.35 5.84
C ASP A 416 26.91 -19.75 7.00
N ALA A 417 27.34 -19.96 8.23
CA ALA A 417 26.58 -19.54 9.41
C ALA A 417 26.53 -18.01 9.60
N GLU A 418 27.60 -17.30 9.23
CA GLU A 418 27.65 -15.82 9.33
C GLU A 418 26.78 -15.20 8.25
N ASP A 419 26.86 -15.69 7.03
CA ASP A 419 26.02 -15.23 5.92
C ASP A 419 24.54 -15.54 6.14
N LEU A 420 24.23 -16.70 6.74
CA LEU A 420 22.85 -17.02 7.14
C LEU A 420 22.32 -16.04 8.21
N ALA A 421 23.18 -15.62 9.16
CA ALA A 421 22.78 -14.62 10.15
C ALA A 421 22.56 -13.24 9.51
N ARG A 422 23.37 -12.85 8.52
CA ARG A 422 23.19 -11.64 7.71
C ARG A 422 21.90 -11.67 6.92
N SER A 423 21.61 -12.78 6.25
CA SER A 423 20.35 -13.00 5.54
C SER A 423 19.14 -12.83 6.46
N ARG A 424 19.15 -13.47 7.63
CA ARG A 424 18.09 -13.36 8.62
C ARG A 424 17.85 -11.91 9.07
N LEU A 425 18.91 -11.12 9.30
CA LEU A 425 18.79 -9.71 9.65
C LEU A 425 18.15 -8.92 8.53
N LEU A 426 18.58 -9.09 7.27
CA LEU A 426 18.00 -8.40 6.12
C LEU A 426 16.53 -8.76 5.92
N HIS A 427 16.15 -10.02 6.12
CA HIS A 427 14.75 -10.44 6.08
C HIS A 427 13.93 -9.85 7.22
N ARG A 428 14.47 -9.70 8.42
CA ARG A 428 13.81 -9.02 9.54
C ARG A 428 13.56 -7.56 9.25
N LEU A 429 14.54 -6.84 8.70
CA LEU A 429 14.36 -5.44 8.28
C LEU A 429 13.31 -5.30 7.18
N ARG A 430 13.26 -6.24 6.22
CA ARG A 430 12.21 -6.28 5.20
C ARG A 430 10.82 -6.52 5.80
N LEU A 431 10.67 -7.39 6.77
CA LEU A 431 9.40 -7.63 7.49
C LEU A 431 8.91 -6.41 8.28
N LEU A 432 9.84 -5.56 8.72
CA LEU A 432 9.55 -4.28 9.37
C LEU A 432 9.29 -3.14 8.38
N ASP A 433 9.30 -3.40 7.07
CA ASP A 433 9.20 -2.40 6.01
C ASP A 433 10.29 -1.31 6.10
N VAL A 434 11.48 -1.67 6.61
CA VAL A 434 12.64 -0.76 6.72
C VAL A 434 13.45 -0.84 5.43
N PRO A 435 13.49 0.23 4.62
CA PRO A 435 14.26 0.25 3.38
C PRO A 435 15.77 0.32 3.65
N GLY A 436 16.56 -0.11 2.68
CA GLY A 436 18.02 -0.10 2.72
C GLY A 436 18.62 -1.08 1.75
N HIS A 437 18.11 -2.29 1.70
CA HIS A 437 18.49 -3.30 0.71
C HIS A 437 17.27 -3.92 0.05
N ALA A 438 17.35 -4.17 -1.25
CA ALA A 438 16.37 -4.93 -2.03
C ALA A 438 16.95 -6.30 -2.37
N ARG A 439 16.16 -7.37 -2.17
CA ARG A 439 16.57 -8.72 -2.54
C ARG A 439 16.41 -8.92 -4.05
N GLU A 440 17.50 -9.06 -4.76
CA GLU A 440 17.53 -9.30 -6.21
C GLU A 440 17.37 -10.80 -6.53
N ARG A 441 18.06 -11.65 -5.75
CA ARG A 441 18.05 -13.11 -5.91
C ARG A 441 18.02 -13.80 -4.55
N GLY A 442 17.35 -14.95 -4.49
CA GLY A 442 17.28 -15.76 -3.25
C GLY A 442 16.20 -16.82 -3.30
N PRO A 443 16.03 -17.59 -2.22
CA PRO A 443 15.03 -18.64 -2.13
C PRO A 443 13.62 -18.19 -2.51
N ARG A 444 12.95 -18.97 -3.36
CA ARG A 444 11.55 -18.73 -3.78
C ARG A 444 10.74 -19.99 -3.55
N VAL A 445 9.44 -19.82 -3.33
CA VAL A 445 8.50 -20.93 -3.21
C VAL A 445 8.39 -21.67 -4.54
N GLY A 446 8.47 -23.01 -4.52
CA GLY A 446 8.30 -23.85 -5.72
C GLY A 446 9.49 -23.89 -6.68
N ALA A 447 10.57 -23.17 -6.41
CA ALA A 447 11.83 -23.24 -7.15
C ALA A 447 12.80 -24.22 -6.49
N ASP A 448 13.85 -24.64 -7.24
CA ASP A 448 14.97 -25.37 -6.66
C ASP A 448 15.57 -24.58 -5.51
N ALA A 449 16.07 -25.30 -4.48
CA ALA A 449 16.68 -24.68 -3.31
C ALA A 449 17.88 -23.82 -3.73
N LEU A 450 17.69 -22.51 -3.77
CA LEU A 450 18.78 -21.58 -3.94
C LEU A 450 19.49 -21.41 -2.60
N LEU A 451 20.77 -21.77 -2.56
CA LEU A 451 21.63 -21.68 -1.37
C LEU A 451 22.37 -20.35 -1.29
N SER A 452 22.02 -19.39 -2.13
CA SER A 452 22.66 -18.07 -2.16
C SER A 452 21.63 -16.96 -2.30
N GLU A 453 21.94 -15.81 -1.72
CA GLU A 453 21.16 -14.59 -1.88
C GLU A 453 22.03 -13.46 -2.42
N ARG A 454 21.38 -12.55 -3.16
CA ARG A 454 21.97 -11.27 -3.53
C ARG A 454 21.02 -10.15 -3.13
N TRP A 455 21.58 -9.19 -2.41
CA TRP A 455 20.90 -7.99 -1.98
C TRP A 455 21.63 -6.77 -2.52
N THR A 456 20.90 -5.84 -3.11
CA THR A 456 21.43 -4.59 -3.66
C THR A 456 21.01 -3.40 -2.82
N PRO A 457 21.84 -2.34 -2.72
CA PRO A 457 21.46 -1.13 -2.03
C PRO A 457 20.20 -0.52 -2.63
N ALA A 458 19.24 -0.21 -1.78
CA ALA A 458 18.01 0.49 -2.13
C ALA A 458 17.82 1.69 -1.18
N PRO A 459 18.60 2.77 -1.37
CA PRO A 459 18.54 3.93 -0.50
C PRO A 459 17.18 4.60 -0.59
N SER A 460 16.65 5.01 0.55
CA SER A 460 15.37 5.71 0.66
C SER A 460 15.47 6.84 1.66
N ALA A 461 14.93 7.99 1.30
CA ALA A 461 14.79 9.13 2.20
C ALA A 461 13.86 8.84 3.39
N ASP A 462 12.96 7.86 3.23
CA ASP A 462 12.01 7.46 4.27
C ASP A 462 12.59 6.46 5.29
N ARG A 463 13.86 6.04 5.14
CA ARG A 463 14.45 4.99 6.00
C ARG A 463 14.34 5.34 7.49
N LEU A 464 14.76 6.54 7.90
CA LEU A 464 14.71 6.95 9.30
C LEU A 464 13.26 7.00 9.81
N ALA A 465 12.33 7.51 9.00
CA ALA A 465 10.92 7.54 9.34
C ALA A 465 10.37 6.13 9.58
N ARG A 466 10.67 5.18 8.69
CA ARG A 466 10.25 3.78 8.84
C ARG A 466 10.86 3.11 10.06
N LEU A 467 12.12 3.39 10.36
CA LEU A 467 12.77 2.87 11.58
C LEU A 467 12.10 3.40 12.86
N ILE A 468 11.82 4.69 12.93
CA ILE A 468 11.14 5.29 14.07
C ILE A 468 9.73 4.69 14.23
N GLU A 469 8.99 4.56 13.14
CA GLU A 469 7.66 3.95 13.12
C GLU A 469 7.70 2.46 13.54
N ALA A 470 8.68 1.72 13.07
CA ALA A 470 8.92 0.34 13.47
C ALA A 470 9.25 0.21 14.97
N GLY A 471 9.84 1.24 15.58
CA GLY A 471 10.06 1.32 17.03
C GLY A 471 8.80 1.18 17.88
N GLY A 472 7.63 1.49 17.32
CA GLY A 472 6.33 1.22 17.96
C GLY A 472 6.02 -0.26 18.14
N TYR A 473 6.74 -1.16 17.46
CA TYR A 473 6.61 -2.61 17.60
C TYR A 473 7.49 -3.18 18.70
N GLY A 474 8.62 -2.57 19.00
CA GLY A 474 9.51 -3.04 20.06
C GLY A 474 10.86 -2.32 20.06
N PRO A 475 11.64 -2.43 21.16
CA PRO A 475 12.92 -1.75 21.31
C PRO A 475 14.07 -2.39 20.53
N THR A 476 13.96 -3.67 20.18
CA THR A 476 14.96 -4.42 19.41
C THR A 476 14.40 -4.95 18.12
N VAL A 477 15.26 -5.29 17.15
CA VAL A 477 14.85 -5.95 15.89
C VAL A 477 14.07 -7.23 16.17
N ALA A 478 14.47 -8.02 17.14
CA ALA A 478 13.79 -9.26 17.51
C ALA A 478 12.38 -9.02 18.04
N ASP A 479 12.23 -8.11 19.00
CA ASP A 479 10.93 -7.76 19.58
C ASP A 479 10.00 -7.13 18.54
N ALA A 480 10.54 -6.20 17.74
CA ALA A 480 9.76 -5.48 16.74
C ALA A 480 9.22 -6.42 15.66
N VAL A 481 10.05 -7.31 15.12
CA VAL A 481 9.63 -8.30 14.11
C VAL A 481 8.61 -9.28 14.68
N THR A 482 8.82 -9.75 15.90
CA THR A 482 7.87 -10.60 16.62
C THR A 482 6.49 -9.97 16.67
N ALA A 483 6.40 -8.76 17.19
CA ALA A 483 5.14 -8.04 17.32
C ALA A 483 4.49 -7.73 15.95
N ARG A 484 5.31 -7.42 14.92
CA ARG A 484 4.83 -7.18 13.55
C ARG A 484 4.20 -8.41 12.93
N ILE A 485 4.82 -9.59 13.14
CA ILE A 485 4.28 -10.86 12.62
C ILE A 485 2.99 -11.23 13.35
N GLU A 486 2.93 -11.07 14.66
CA GLU A 486 1.71 -11.34 15.44
C GLU A 486 0.52 -10.49 14.96
N GLU A 487 0.74 -9.21 14.73
CA GLU A 487 -0.27 -8.33 14.15
C GLU A 487 -0.67 -8.79 12.76
N ARG A 488 0.30 -9.06 11.88
CA ARG A 488 0.05 -9.50 10.51
C ARG A 488 -0.77 -10.78 10.46
N VAL A 489 -0.43 -11.79 11.26
CA VAL A 489 -1.19 -13.05 11.35
C VAL A 489 -2.61 -12.81 11.84
N THR A 490 -2.79 -11.91 12.81
CA THR A 490 -4.12 -11.55 13.33
C THR A 490 -4.98 -10.86 12.28
N LEU A 491 -4.40 -9.89 11.55
CA LEU A 491 -5.11 -9.13 10.50
C LEU A 491 -5.48 -10.00 9.29
N LEU A 492 -4.63 -10.97 8.94
CA LEU A 492 -4.87 -11.88 7.81
C LEU A 492 -6.01 -12.87 8.07
N GLY A 493 -6.31 -13.18 9.34
CA GLY A 493 -7.45 -14.02 9.71
C GLY A 493 -7.42 -15.37 9.01
N ALA A 494 -8.32 -15.60 8.04
CA ALA A 494 -8.47 -16.84 7.29
C ALA A 494 -7.87 -16.78 5.87
N ASP A 495 -7.15 -15.74 5.51
CA ASP A 495 -6.47 -15.63 4.22
C ASP A 495 -5.25 -16.57 4.17
N VAL A 496 -5.48 -17.78 3.67
CA VAL A 496 -4.48 -18.86 3.63
C VAL A 496 -3.29 -18.52 2.74
N ASP A 497 -3.50 -17.77 1.68
CA ASP A 497 -2.43 -17.36 0.75
C ASP A 497 -1.46 -16.37 1.40
N ALA A 498 -2.00 -15.32 1.98
CA ALA A 498 -1.21 -14.32 2.68
C ALA A 498 -0.54 -14.90 3.94
N LEU A 499 -1.21 -15.83 4.64
CA LEU A 499 -0.61 -16.58 5.75
C LEU A 499 0.54 -17.49 5.30
N ALA A 500 0.42 -18.15 4.13
CA ALA A 500 1.49 -18.97 3.57
C ALA A 500 2.72 -18.12 3.20
N THR A 501 2.51 -16.95 2.59
CA THR A 501 3.58 -15.98 2.33
C THR A 501 4.25 -15.54 3.63
N THR A 502 3.47 -15.26 4.67
CA THR A 502 3.99 -14.89 5.99
C THR A 502 4.79 -16.02 6.62
N LEU A 503 4.35 -17.28 6.47
CA LEU A 503 5.09 -18.46 6.94
C LEU A 503 6.48 -18.55 6.28
N PHE A 504 6.55 -18.36 4.98
CA PHE A 504 7.82 -18.38 4.26
C PHE A 504 8.75 -17.24 4.71
N ASP A 505 8.21 -16.03 4.83
CA ASP A 505 8.96 -14.86 5.30
C ASP A 505 9.48 -15.04 6.73
N THR A 506 8.69 -15.64 7.64
CA THR A 506 9.14 -15.93 9.02
C THR A 506 10.22 -16.99 9.08
N ALA A 507 10.18 -17.97 8.20
CA ALA A 507 11.22 -18.98 8.07
C ALA A 507 12.54 -18.32 7.61
N LEU A 508 12.52 -17.51 6.56
CA LEU A 508 13.69 -16.76 6.09
C LEU A 508 14.27 -15.82 7.16
N ALA A 509 13.41 -15.20 7.98
CA ALA A 509 13.83 -14.35 9.08
C ALA A 509 14.39 -15.13 10.31
N GLY A 510 14.35 -16.46 10.28
CA GLY A 510 14.85 -17.31 11.36
C GLY A 510 14.03 -17.19 12.65
N LEU A 511 12.69 -17.26 12.54
CA LEU A 511 11.74 -17.08 13.64
C LEU A 511 10.86 -18.32 13.84
N PRO A 512 11.39 -19.42 14.40
CA PRO A 512 10.71 -20.73 14.45
C PRO A 512 9.43 -20.73 15.29
N GLU A 513 9.37 -19.97 16.39
CA GLU A 513 8.17 -19.89 17.23
C GLU A 513 6.99 -19.25 16.49
N HIS A 514 7.26 -18.19 15.71
CA HIS A 514 6.24 -17.50 14.92
C HIS A 514 5.82 -18.31 13.69
N SER A 515 6.74 -19.09 13.12
CA SER A 515 6.40 -20.09 12.10
C SER A 515 5.36 -21.06 12.63
N THR A 516 5.48 -21.53 13.87
CA THR A 516 4.52 -22.44 14.52
C THR A 516 3.14 -21.80 14.70
N ARG A 517 3.07 -20.53 15.11
CA ARG A 517 1.80 -19.79 15.23
C ARG A 517 1.13 -19.58 13.87
N THR A 518 1.89 -19.21 12.85
CA THR A 518 1.39 -19.05 11.48
C THR A 518 0.87 -20.37 10.92
N LEU A 519 1.60 -21.48 11.14
CA LEU A 519 1.17 -22.84 10.79
C LEU A 519 -0.17 -23.19 11.46
N THR A 520 -0.34 -22.84 12.73
CA THR A 520 -1.59 -23.09 13.46
C THR A 520 -2.75 -22.30 12.84
N ALA A 521 -2.52 -21.04 12.44
CA ALA A 521 -3.53 -20.23 11.76
C ALA A 521 -3.92 -20.82 10.40
N ILE A 522 -2.94 -21.23 9.58
CA ILE A 522 -3.17 -21.89 8.29
C ILE A 522 -3.97 -23.18 8.50
N ALA A 523 -3.57 -24.01 9.45
CA ALA A 523 -4.23 -25.28 9.72
C ALA A 523 -5.71 -25.11 10.11
N ARG A 524 -6.03 -24.10 10.91
CA ARG A 524 -7.43 -23.74 11.25
C ARG A 524 -8.21 -23.30 10.02
N ALA A 525 -7.61 -22.47 9.18
CA ALA A 525 -8.27 -21.92 7.99
C ALA A 525 -8.44 -22.97 6.89
N THR A 526 -7.53 -23.95 6.77
CA THR A 526 -7.50 -24.97 5.69
C THR A 526 -8.82 -25.71 5.52
N GLY A 527 -9.52 -26.02 6.61
CA GLY A 527 -10.80 -26.75 6.58
C GLY A 527 -11.94 -25.97 5.89
N SER A 528 -11.91 -24.65 5.92
CA SER A 528 -12.94 -23.77 5.36
C SER A 528 -12.56 -23.16 4.00
N VAL A 529 -11.33 -23.36 3.53
CA VAL A 529 -10.88 -22.82 2.23
C VAL A 529 -11.69 -23.41 1.09
N THR A 530 -12.16 -22.52 0.20
CA THR A 530 -12.85 -22.87 -1.05
C THR A 530 -12.01 -22.55 -2.29
N ASP A 531 -10.99 -21.70 -2.13
CA ASP A 531 -10.06 -21.34 -3.20
C ASP A 531 -8.93 -22.38 -3.31
N LEU A 532 -8.97 -23.16 -4.37
CA LEU A 532 -7.98 -24.20 -4.66
C LEU A 532 -6.59 -23.59 -4.93
N ARG A 533 -6.52 -22.40 -5.53
CA ARG A 533 -5.27 -21.69 -5.83
C ARG A 533 -4.53 -21.29 -4.55
N ALA A 534 -5.24 -20.67 -3.62
CA ALA A 534 -4.68 -20.26 -2.34
C ALA A 534 -4.17 -21.49 -1.53
N LEU A 535 -4.96 -22.57 -1.54
CA LEU A 535 -4.59 -23.82 -0.88
C LEU A 535 -3.36 -24.47 -1.52
N GLY A 536 -3.27 -24.45 -2.85
CA GLY A 536 -2.13 -24.97 -3.60
C GLY A 536 -0.83 -24.23 -3.27
N ARG A 537 -0.88 -22.90 -3.18
CA ARG A 537 0.29 -22.08 -2.76
C ARG A 537 0.71 -22.40 -1.33
N ALA A 538 -0.23 -22.50 -0.40
CA ALA A 538 0.07 -22.88 0.99
C ALA A 538 0.72 -24.27 1.07
N LEU A 539 0.22 -25.23 0.30
CA LEU A 539 0.78 -26.57 0.20
C LEU A 539 2.20 -26.55 -0.38
N ALA A 540 2.44 -25.78 -1.44
CA ALA A 540 3.76 -25.64 -2.04
C ALA A 540 4.78 -25.03 -1.06
N VAL A 541 4.38 -23.99 -0.31
CA VAL A 541 5.22 -23.39 0.75
C VAL A 541 5.53 -24.41 1.84
N ALA A 542 4.50 -25.07 2.37
CA ALA A 542 4.67 -26.04 3.44
C ALA A 542 5.58 -27.21 3.01
N LEU A 543 5.42 -27.69 1.78
CA LEU A 543 6.23 -28.76 1.20
C LEU A 543 7.68 -28.33 0.99
N ALA A 544 7.92 -27.13 0.48
CA ALA A 544 9.26 -26.57 0.29
C ALA A 544 10.00 -26.46 1.62
N LEU A 545 9.36 -25.89 2.64
CA LEU A 545 9.91 -25.78 3.99
C LEU A 545 10.12 -27.14 4.64
N TRP A 546 9.26 -28.12 4.39
CA TRP A 546 9.37 -29.46 4.95
C TRP A 546 10.50 -30.28 4.31
N ARG A 547 10.75 -30.11 3.00
CA ARG A 547 11.76 -30.90 2.24
C ARG A 547 13.15 -30.31 2.31
N HIS A 548 13.29 -29.03 2.17
CA HIS A 548 14.55 -28.38 1.83
C HIS A 548 15.19 -27.60 2.98
N ASP A 549 14.55 -27.62 4.14
CA ASP A 549 14.88 -26.63 5.13
C ASP A 549 15.72 -27.13 6.30
N ARG A 550 16.87 -27.68 5.98
CA ARG A 550 17.93 -27.85 6.98
C ARG A 550 18.56 -26.51 7.40
N LEU A 551 18.44 -25.49 6.55
CA LEU A 551 18.99 -24.15 6.77
C LEU A 551 18.11 -23.30 7.70
N LEU A 552 16.79 -23.47 7.58
CA LEU A 552 15.80 -22.71 8.34
C LEU A 552 15.32 -23.44 9.61
N GLY A 553 15.66 -24.71 9.77
CA GLY A 553 15.35 -25.53 10.96
C GLY A 553 13.92 -26.10 11.00
N SER A 554 13.18 -26.06 9.88
CA SER A 554 11.78 -26.52 9.81
C SER A 554 11.62 -27.87 9.11
N ALA A 555 12.71 -28.43 8.53
CA ALA A 555 12.65 -29.70 7.80
C ALA A 555 12.10 -30.86 8.64
N GLY A 556 11.15 -31.58 8.07
CA GLY A 556 10.57 -32.78 8.69
C GLY A 556 9.74 -32.55 9.95
N THR A 557 9.41 -31.31 10.31
CA THR A 557 8.63 -31.02 11.53
C THR A 557 7.19 -31.53 11.44
N ALA A 558 6.68 -32.09 12.55
CA ALA A 558 5.33 -32.68 12.62
C ALA A 558 4.21 -31.68 12.27
N PRO A 559 4.24 -30.38 12.68
CA PRO A 559 3.20 -29.42 12.31
C PRO A 559 3.12 -29.16 10.80
N LEU A 560 4.26 -29.07 10.08
CA LEU A 560 4.29 -28.94 8.63
C LEU A 560 3.74 -30.21 7.96
N GLY A 561 4.12 -31.38 8.44
CA GLY A 561 3.59 -32.64 7.94
C GLY A 561 2.07 -32.77 8.09
N ALA A 562 1.53 -32.35 9.23
CA ALA A 562 0.07 -32.33 9.47
C ALA A 562 -0.64 -31.35 8.51
N LEU A 563 -0.06 -30.16 8.29
CA LEU A 563 -0.60 -29.18 7.34
C LEU A 563 -0.60 -29.73 5.91
N ILE A 564 0.52 -30.32 5.45
CA ILE A 564 0.64 -30.93 4.11
C ILE A 564 -0.46 -31.98 3.93
N THR A 565 -0.63 -32.86 4.92
CA THR A 565 -1.65 -33.93 4.88
C THR A 565 -3.07 -33.35 4.77
N ALA A 566 -3.39 -32.36 5.59
CA ALA A 566 -4.70 -31.71 5.57
C ALA A 566 -4.96 -30.95 4.24
N ALA A 567 -3.96 -30.24 3.74
CA ALA A 567 -4.04 -29.48 2.50
C ALA A 567 -4.23 -30.39 1.27
N VAL A 568 -3.49 -31.49 1.18
CA VAL A 568 -3.66 -32.50 0.11
C VAL A 568 -5.08 -33.07 0.10
N ARG A 569 -5.59 -33.49 1.27
CA ARG A 569 -6.96 -34.01 1.36
C ARG A 569 -8.01 -32.97 0.95
N ARG A 570 -7.86 -31.76 1.42
CA ARG A 570 -8.77 -30.66 1.08
C ARG A 570 -8.70 -30.29 -0.40
N ALA A 571 -7.52 -30.25 -1.00
CA ALA A 571 -7.32 -29.95 -2.41
C ALA A 571 -7.99 -31.03 -3.30
N LEU A 572 -7.77 -32.31 -3.00
CA LEU A 572 -8.41 -33.40 -3.73
C LEU A 572 -9.95 -33.33 -3.63
N TRP A 573 -10.48 -33.01 -2.45
CA TRP A 573 -11.92 -32.82 -2.28
C TRP A 573 -12.46 -31.64 -3.09
N LEU A 574 -11.76 -30.50 -3.11
CA LEU A 574 -12.14 -29.32 -3.90
C LEU A 574 -12.12 -29.63 -5.40
N VAL A 575 -11.07 -30.29 -5.88
CA VAL A 575 -10.89 -30.67 -7.29
C VAL A 575 -12.07 -31.54 -7.78
N GLU A 576 -12.51 -32.51 -7.00
CA GLU A 576 -13.65 -33.35 -7.33
C GLU A 576 -14.97 -32.58 -7.41
N GLY A 577 -15.07 -31.45 -6.73
CA GLY A 577 -16.25 -30.59 -6.72
C GLY A 577 -16.33 -29.57 -7.88
N VAL A 578 -15.26 -29.39 -8.66
CA VAL A 578 -15.23 -28.38 -9.75
C VAL A 578 -16.02 -28.89 -10.96
N ARG A 579 -17.16 -28.26 -11.24
CA ARG A 579 -18.04 -28.58 -12.36
C ARG A 579 -18.37 -27.34 -13.16
N ALA A 580 -17.65 -27.14 -14.25
CA ALA A 580 -17.82 -26.00 -15.16
C ALA A 580 -17.14 -26.32 -16.49
N ALA A 581 -17.74 -27.24 -17.28
CA ALA A 581 -17.16 -27.74 -18.53
C ALA A 581 -16.75 -26.66 -19.54
N ALA A 582 -17.38 -25.48 -19.51
CA ALA A 582 -17.08 -24.34 -20.36
C ALA A 582 -16.20 -23.27 -19.69
N ALA A 583 -15.70 -23.51 -18.46
CA ALA A 583 -14.81 -22.57 -17.82
C ALA A 583 -13.46 -22.51 -18.54
N PRO A 584 -12.84 -21.32 -18.68
CA PRO A 584 -11.49 -21.20 -19.23
C PRO A 584 -10.47 -21.93 -18.35
N ALA A 585 -9.33 -22.29 -18.94
CA ALA A 585 -8.22 -22.87 -18.21
C ALA A 585 -7.77 -21.94 -17.08
N ASP A 586 -7.46 -22.55 -15.92
CA ASP A 586 -6.98 -21.82 -14.74
C ASP A 586 -5.60 -22.32 -14.31
N PRO A 587 -4.52 -21.56 -14.63
CA PRO A 587 -3.17 -21.92 -14.24
C PRO A 587 -3.01 -22.13 -12.72
N GLY A 588 -3.80 -21.41 -11.91
CA GLY A 588 -3.78 -21.57 -10.45
C GLY A 588 -4.28 -22.93 -9.99
N ARG A 589 -5.31 -23.50 -10.65
CA ARG A 589 -5.77 -24.87 -10.39
C ARG A 589 -4.71 -25.90 -10.76
N LEU A 590 -4.06 -25.71 -11.91
CA LEU A 590 -2.99 -26.60 -12.36
C LEU A 590 -1.79 -26.58 -11.40
N THR A 591 -1.35 -25.39 -10.98
CA THR A 591 -0.27 -25.23 -10.00
C THR A 591 -0.62 -25.89 -8.66
N ALA A 592 -1.88 -25.82 -8.22
CA ALA A 592 -2.33 -26.49 -7.01
C ALA A 592 -2.23 -28.03 -7.12
N LEU A 593 -2.61 -28.59 -8.27
CA LEU A 593 -2.45 -30.03 -8.52
C LEU A 593 -0.99 -30.46 -8.64
N VAL A 594 -0.11 -29.62 -9.19
CA VAL A 594 1.35 -29.84 -9.16
C VAL A 594 1.82 -29.92 -7.70
N ALA A 595 1.38 -29.02 -6.82
CA ALA A 595 1.74 -29.09 -5.40
C ALA A 595 1.21 -30.37 -4.71
N VAL A 596 0.01 -30.83 -5.08
CA VAL A 596 -0.53 -32.12 -4.61
C VAL A 596 0.32 -33.29 -5.10
N ARG A 597 0.66 -33.35 -6.40
CA ARG A 597 1.55 -34.36 -6.97
C ARG A 597 2.88 -34.43 -6.22
N ASP A 598 3.50 -33.28 -6.05
CA ASP A 598 4.81 -33.18 -5.41
C ASP A 598 4.75 -33.58 -3.93
N ALA A 599 3.66 -33.25 -3.23
CA ALA A 599 3.44 -33.69 -1.86
C ALA A 599 3.29 -35.23 -1.76
N VAL A 600 2.49 -35.83 -2.63
CA VAL A 600 2.30 -37.30 -2.65
C VAL A 600 3.61 -38.00 -3.03
N ARG A 601 4.32 -37.55 -4.06
CA ARG A 601 5.59 -38.14 -4.53
C ARG A 601 6.71 -38.04 -3.50
N HIS A 602 6.87 -36.86 -2.89
CA HIS A 602 8.07 -36.54 -2.13
C HIS A 602 7.90 -36.59 -0.61
N ALA A 603 6.68 -36.33 -0.11
CA ALA A 603 6.39 -36.41 1.31
C ALA A 603 5.49 -37.61 1.67
N GLY A 604 4.84 -38.20 0.70
CA GLY A 604 3.90 -39.32 0.90
C GLY A 604 4.45 -40.46 1.74
N PRO A 605 5.62 -41.03 1.44
CA PRO A 605 6.20 -42.13 2.21
C PRO A 605 6.43 -41.81 3.68
N ALA A 606 6.87 -40.55 3.97
CA ALA A 606 7.17 -40.13 5.35
C ALA A 606 5.92 -39.70 6.13
N LEU A 607 4.88 -39.18 5.44
CA LEU A 607 3.65 -38.67 6.05
C LEU A 607 2.47 -39.65 5.98
N GLY A 608 2.65 -40.82 5.38
CA GLY A 608 1.59 -41.82 5.20
C GLY A 608 0.48 -41.31 4.25
N LEU A 609 0.83 -40.46 3.24
CA LEU A 609 -0.09 -40.07 2.20
C LEU A 609 -0.19 -41.20 1.17
N ASP A 610 -1.32 -41.90 1.20
CA ASP A 610 -1.55 -43.01 0.27
C ASP A 610 -1.87 -42.49 -1.14
N PRO A 611 -1.06 -42.84 -2.17
CA PRO A 611 -1.35 -42.48 -3.56
C PRO A 611 -2.71 -42.97 -4.06
N ALA A 612 -3.22 -44.09 -3.52
CA ALA A 612 -4.50 -44.68 -3.95
C ALA A 612 -5.68 -43.70 -3.85
N GLY A 613 -5.70 -42.88 -2.80
CA GLY A 613 -6.71 -41.81 -2.66
C GLY A 613 -6.64 -40.74 -3.76
N ALA A 614 -5.45 -40.31 -4.10
CA ALA A 614 -5.22 -39.34 -5.19
C ALA A 614 -5.57 -39.94 -6.56
N LEU A 615 -5.17 -41.20 -6.82
CA LEU A 615 -5.47 -41.94 -8.03
C LEU A 615 -6.98 -42.14 -8.22
N ALA A 616 -7.71 -42.50 -7.18
CA ALA A 616 -9.16 -42.67 -7.24
C ALA A 616 -9.89 -41.35 -7.58
N VAL A 617 -9.48 -40.22 -7.00
CA VAL A 617 -10.02 -38.90 -7.33
C VAL A 617 -9.66 -38.54 -8.77
N SER A 618 -8.40 -38.69 -9.18
CA SER A 618 -7.92 -38.43 -10.52
C SER A 618 -8.70 -39.18 -11.60
N GLY A 619 -8.95 -40.48 -11.38
CA GLY A 619 -9.74 -41.30 -12.28
C GLY A 619 -11.18 -40.79 -12.46
N ARG A 620 -11.84 -40.37 -11.37
CA ARG A 620 -13.20 -39.82 -11.43
C ARG A 620 -13.21 -38.45 -12.17
N VAL A 621 -12.29 -37.57 -11.87
CA VAL A 621 -12.22 -36.22 -12.49
C VAL A 621 -11.86 -36.29 -13.96
N ALA A 622 -10.92 -37.16 -14.35
CA ALA A 622 -10.54 -37.35 -15.75
C ALA A 622 -11.72 -37.89 -16.61
N ALA A 623 -12.60 -38.71 -16.01
CA ALA A 623 -13.79 -39.26 -16.67
C ALA A 623 -15.01 -38.31 -16.63
N ASP A 624 -15.04 -37.27 -15.76
CA ASP A 624 -16.20 -36.42 -15.60
C ASP A 624 -16.26 -35.36 -16.72
N ALA A 625 -17.21 -35.53 -17.66
CA ALA A 625 -17.42 -34.57 -18.75
C ALA A 625 -17.90 -33.17 -18.26
N ALA A 626 -18.39 -33.05 -17.03
CA ALA A 626 -18.79 -31.76 -16.45
C ALA A 626 -17.60 -30.97 -15.86
N ALA A 627 -16.44 -31.63 -15.68
CA ALA A 627 -15.20 -30.96 -15.24
C ALA A 627 -14.56 -30.19 -16.42
N PRO A 628 -13.88 -29.03 -16.14
CA PRO A 628 -13.17 -28.27 -17.16
C PRO A 628 -12.09 -29.11 -17.88
N PRO A 629 -11.81 -28.84 -19.16
CA PRO A 629 -10.82 -29.60 -19.96
C PRO A 629 -9.43 -29.62 -19.32
N ASP A 630 -8.92 -28.47 -18.84
CA ASP A 630 -7.64 -28.35 -18.17
C ASP A 630 -7.55 -29.26 -16.94
N LEU A 631 -8.62 -29.30 -16.13
CA LEU A 631 -8.66 -30.12 -14.93
C LEU A 631 -8.73 -31.63 -15.26
N ARG A 632 -9.45 -32.00 -16.31
CA ARG A 632 -9.50 -33.40 -16.80
C ARG A 632 -8.14 -33.89 -17.30
N GLY A 633 -7.44 -33.03 -18.07
CA GLY A 633 -6.07 -33.31 -18.51
C GLY A 633 -5.10 -33.40 -17.34
N ALA A 634 -5.21 -32.49 -16.37
CA ALA A 634 -4.40 -32.51 -15.16
C ALA A 634 -4.64 -33.75 -14.29
N ALA A 635 -5.89 -34.17 -14.17
CA ALA A 635 -6.22 -35.39 -13.44
C ALA A 635 -5.61 -36.64 -14.07
N LEU A 636 -5.66 -36.77 -15.41
CA LEU A 636 -4.98 -37.86 -16.11
C LEU A 636 -3.46 -37.79 -15.90
N GLY A 637 -2.88 -36.58 -16.00
CA GLY A 637 -1.45 -36.35 -15.77
C GLY A 637 -1.02 -36.67 -14.34
N LEU A 638 -1.86 -36.34 -13.36
CA LEU A 638 -1.60 -36.71 -11.95
C LEU A 638 -1.54 -38.21 -11.78
N ALA A 639 -2.51 -38.98 -12.33
CA ALA A 639 -2.51 -40.43 -12.28
C ALA A 639 -1.25 -41.01 -12.96
N TRP A 640 -0.89 -40.48 -14.12
CA TRP A 640 0.31 -40.90 -14.86
C TRP A 640 1.58 -40.64 -14.05
N SER A 641 1.72 -39.44 -13.52
CA SER A 641 2.89 -39.08 -12.70
C SER A 641 3.00 -39.87 -11.38
N LEU A 642 1.92 -40.48 -10.90
CA LEU A 642 1.90 -41.35 -9.71
C LEU A 642 2.07 -42.85 -10.05
N GLY A 643 2.36 -43.19 -11.32
CA GLY A 643 2.74 -44.55 -11.73
C GLY A 643 1.64 -45.34 -12.46
N GLU A 644 0.43 -44.77 -12.65
CA GLU A 644 -0.52 -45.37 -13.60
C GLU A 644 -0.10 -45.05 -15.03
N VAL A 645 -0.19 -46.02 -15.94
CA VAL A 645 0.09 -45.80 -17.36
C VAL A 645 -1.25 -45.70 -18.10
N PRO A 646 -1.77 -44.46 -18.31
CA PRO A 646 -3.03 -44.28 -19.00
C PRO A 646 -2.85 -44.43 -20.51
N ASP A 647 -3.93 -44.82 -21.21
CA ASP A 647 -4.00 -44.67 -22.66
C ASP A 647 -4.22 -43.19 -23.03
N ALA A 648 -3.14 -42.39 -22.94
CA ALA A 648 -3.15 -40.95 -23.19
C ALA A 648 -3.52 -40.63 -24.65
N ALA A 649 -3.12 -41.47 -25.61
CA ALA A 649 -3.45 -41.33 -27.02
C ALA A 649 -4.97 -41.44 -27.26
N ARG A 650 -5.63 -42.38 -26.58
CA ARG A 650 -7.09 -42.53 -26.65
C ARG A 650 -7.78 -41.37 -25.95
N ALA A 651 -7.27 -40.91 -24.79
CA ALA A 651 -7.85 -39.82 -24.03
C ALA A 651 -7.81 -38.47 -24.82
N VAL A 652 -6.71 -38.21 -25.51
CA VAL A 652 -6.56 -37.02 -26.40
C VAL A 652 -7.59 -37.04 -27.53
N ARG A 653 -7.80 -38.21 -28.17
CA ARG A 653 -8.82 -38.31 -29.24
C ARG A 653 -10.24 -38.06 -28.77
N ALA A 654 -10.53 -38.34 -27.50
CA ALA A 654 -11.84 -38.04 -26.91
C ALA A 654 -12.10 -36.56 -26.62
N VAL A 655 -11.07 -35.70 -26.67
CA VAL A 655 -11.16 -34.24 -26.40
C VAL A 655 -10.61 -33.42 -27.59
N ALA A 656 -10.67 -33.96 -28.81
CA ALA A 656 -10.07 -33.40 -30.01
C ALA A 656 -10.73 -32.10 -30.55
N ALA A 657 -11.73 -31.52 -29.88
CA ALA A 657 -12.36 -30.29 -30.30
C ALA A 657 -11.38 -29.09 -30.19
N PRO A 658 -11.35 -28.18 -31.16
CA PRO A 658 -10.36 -27.09 -31.24
C PRO A 658 -10.35 -26.18 -30.02
N ASP A 659 -11.49 -25.95 -29.39
CA ASP A 659 -11.70 -25.09 -28.22
C ASP A 659 -11.35 -25.76 -26.87
N THR A 660 -11.10 -27.05 -26.85
CA THR A 660 -10.83 -27.83 -25.62
C THR A 660 -9.48 -28.54 -25.60
N LEU A 661 -8.96 -28.88 -26.76
CA LEU A 661 -7.72 -29.66 -26.91
C LEU A 661 -6.52 -28.99 -26.21
N GLY A 662 -6.33 -27.69 -26.45
CA GLY A 662 -5.20 -26.96 -25.89
C GLY A 662 -5.23 -26.89 -24.37
N ASP A 663 -6.38 -26.62 -23.79
CA ASP A 663 -6.57 -26.55 -22.34
C ASP A 663 -6.36 -27.92 -21.69
N TRP A 664 -6.89 -28.97 -22.29
CA TRP A 664 -6.71 -30.32 -21.79
C TRP A 664 -5.23 -30.75 -21.83
N LEU A 665 -4.52 -30.46 -22.94
CA LEU A 665 -3.09 -30.72 -23.04
C LEU A 665 -2.29 -29.89 -22.02
N GLY A 666 -2.68 -28.62 -21.80
CA GLY A 666 -2.08 -27.77 -20.76
C GLY A 666 -2.15 -28.40 -19.38
N GLY A 667 -3.29 -28.97 -19.03
CA GLY A 667 -3.45 -29.72 -17.80
C GLY A 667 -2.59 -30.98 -17.72
N LEU A 668 -2.57 -31.78 -18.80
CA LEU A 668 -1.75 -33.00 -18.87
C LEU A 668 -0.25 -32.66 -18.74
N PHE A 669 0.23 -31.68 -19.50
CA PHE A 669 1.65 -31.32 -19.52
C PHE A 669 2.11 -30.68 -18.19
N ALA A 670 1.25 -29.95 -17.51
CA ALA A 670 1.55 -29.41 -16.19
C ALA A 670 1.90 -30.52 -15.19
N LEU A 671 1.25 -31.69 -15.26
CA LEU A 671 1.37 -32.78 -14.27
C LEU A 671 2.28 -33.93 -14.71
N ALA A 672 2.30 -34.29 -16.00
CA ALA A 672 3.00 -35.46 -16.54
C ALA A 672 4.05 -35.11 -17.62
N ARG A 673 4.67 -33.94 -17.50
CA ARG A 673 5.66 -33.44 -18.46
C ARG A 673 6.80 -34.43 -18.70
N GLU A 674 7.38 -34.97 -17.63
CA GLU A 674 8.49 -35.91 -17.69
C GLU A 674 8.08 -37.23 -18.37
N GLU A 675 6.90 -37.70 -18.04
CA GLU A 675 6.32 -38.93 -18.59
C GLU A 675 6.01 -38.77 -20.10
N VAL A 676 5.58 -37.59 -20.53
CA VAL A 676 5.33 -37.29 -21.95
C VAL A 676 6.63 -37.25 -22.76
N VAL A 677 7.70 -36.67 -22.21
CA VAL A 677 9.00 -36.57 -22.92
C VAL A 677 9.73 -37.91 -22.94
N SER A 678 9.69 -38.65 -21.84
CA SER A 678 10.40 -39.96 -21.72
C SER A 678 9.59 -41.16 -22.19
N GLY A 679 8.28 -41.01 -22.41
CA GLY A 679 7.36 -42.06 -22.78
C GLY A 679 7.36 -42.40 -24.27
N ASP A 680 6.44 -43.32 -24.64
CA ASP A 680 6.23 -43.71 -26.04
C ASP A 680 5.69 -42.53 -26.85
N ALA A 681 6.22 -42.34 -28.06
CA ALA A 681 5.85 -41.28 -29.00
C ALA A 681 4.36 -41.24 -29.40
N ALA A 682 3.58 -42.24 -29.00
CA ALA A 682 2.18 -42.41 -29.39
C ALA A 682 1.29 -41.18 -29.08
N LEU A 683 1.50 -40.50 -27.95
CA LEU A 683 0.75 -39.27 -27.64
C LEU A 683 1.09 -38.13 -28.59
N LEU A 684 2.36 -37.87 -28.81
CA LEU A 684 2.82 -36.80 -29.72
C LEU A 684 2.41 -37.06 -31.17
N THR A 685 2.44 -38.32 -31.62
CA THR A 685 1.94 -38.73 -32.93
C THR A 685 0.43 -38.43 -33.06
N VAL A 686 -0.38 -38.75 -32.06
CA VAL A 686 -1.82 -38.46 -32.11
C VAL A 686 -2.11 -36.97 -32.07
N VAL A 687 -1.36 -36.18 -31.27
CA VAL A 687 -1.50 -34.71 -31.25
C VAL A 687 -1.16 -34.13 -32.65
N ASP A 688 -0.08 -34.59 -33.25
CA ASP A 688 0.33 -34.19 -34.60
C ASP A 688 -0.71 -34.52 -35.68
N GLU A 689 -1.26 -35.74 -35.66
CA GLU A 689 -2.36 -36.17 -36.53
C GLU A 689 -3.60 -35.27 -36.39
N LEU A 690 -3.99 -34.96 -35.14
CA LEU A 690 -5.14 -34.10 -34.87
C LEU A 690 -4.92 -32.69 -35.39
N LEU A 691 -3.76 -32.09 -35.12
CA LEU A 691 -3.42 -30.77 -35.59
C LEU A 691 -3.35 -30.71 -37.14
N ALA A 692 -2.77 -31.71 -37.78
CA ALA A 692 -2.71 -31.83 -39.23
C ALA A 692 -4.10 -31.97 -39.89
N SER A 693 -5.08 -32.55 -39.17
CA SER A 693 -6.46 -32.71 -39.62
C SER A 693 -7.33 -31.47 -39.47
N MET A 694 -6.89 -30.46 -38.68
CA MET A 694 -7.65 -29.24 -38.42
C MET A 694 -7.71 -28.34 -39.66
N GLY A 695 -8.87 -27.74 -39.89
CA GLY A 695 -9.00 -26.62 -40.84
C GLY A 695 -8.28 -25.37 -40.34
N ALA A 696 -7.96 -24.45 -41.25
CA ALA A 696 -7.25 -23.20 -40.88
C ALA A 696 -7.98 -22.39 -39.76
N HIS A 697 -9.29 -22.35 -39.77
CA HIS A 697 -10.09 -21.69 -38.74
C HIS A 697 -9.94 -22.40 -37.40
N ASP A 698 -10.13 -23.72 -37.35
CA ASP A 698 -10.05 -24.53 -36.13
C ASP A 698 -8.65 -24.49 -35.52
N PHE A 699 -7.61 -24.49 -36.36
CA PHE A 699 -6.24 -24.34 -35.90
C PHE A 699 -6.01 -22.97 -35.22
N LEU A 700 -6.53 -21.87 -35.80
CA LEU A 700 -6.42 -20.54 -35.20
C LEU A 700 -7.19 -20.44 -33.86
N VAL A 701 -8.30 -21.15 -33.71
CA VAL A 701 -9.02 -21.23 -32.41
C VAL A 701 -8.21 -22.00 -31.37
N ALA A 702 -7.58 -23.08 -31.73
CA ALA A 702 -6.80 -23.93 -30.80
C ALA A 702 -5.42 -23.34 -30.44
N LEU A 703 -4.82 -22.54 -31.33
CA LEU A 703 -3.43 -22.10 -31.26
C LEU A 703 -3.05 -21.38 -29.94
N PRO A 704 -3.84 -20.44 -29.39
CA PRO A 704 -3.47 -19.77 -28.13
C PRO A 704 -3.34 -20.74 -26.95
N ALA A 705 -4.30 -21.63 -26.78
CA ALA A 705 -4.28 -22.63 -25.71
C ALA A 705 -3.18 -23.67 -25.90
N LEU A 706 -2.90 -24.07 -27.14
CA LEU A 706 -1.77 -24.97 -27.48
C LEU A 706 -0.42 -24.30 -27.15
N ARG A 707 -0.23 -23.03 -27.50
CA ARG A 707 0.99 -22.30 -27.11
C ARG A 707 1.19 -22.28 -25.60
N GLN A 708 0.14 -22.04 -24.84
CA GLN A 708 0.18 -22.09 -23.37
C GLN A 708 0.50 -23.50 -22.86
N ALA A 709 -0.08 -24.53 -23.44
CA ALA A 709 0.19 -25.91 -23.07
C ALA A 709 1.68 -26.28 -23.23
N PHE A 710 2.27 -25.94 -24.37
CA PHE A 710 3.71 -26.16 -24.60
C PHE A 710 4.63 -25.24 -23.78
N GLY A 711 4.10 -24.20 -23.18
CA GLY A 711 4.80 -23.33 -22.22
C GLY A 711 5.25 -24.09 -20.96
N TRP A 712 4.58 -25.18 -20.58
CA TRP A 712 4.97 -26.03 -19.44
C TRP A 712 6.29 -26.75 -19.62
N PHE A 713 6.77 -26.92 -20.86
CA PHE A 713 8.05 -27.55 -21.13
C PHE A 713 9.18 -26.51 -21.07
N PRO A 714 10.27 -26.77 -20.33
CA PRO A 714 11.51 -26.00 -20.42
C PRO A 714 12.09 -26.02 -21.84
N PRO A 715 12.96 -25.06 -22.19
CA PRO A 715 13.51 -24.97 -23.56
C PRO A 715 14.15 -26.25 -24.09
N ARG A 716 14.84 -27.03 -23.23
CA ARG A 716 15.46 -28.31 -23.62
C ARG A 716 14.41 -29.36 -23.97
N GLU A 717 13.38 -29.51 -23.17
CA GLU A 717 12.29 -30.47 -23.39
C GLU A 717 11.48 -30.08 -24.63
N ARG A 718 11.23 -28.77 -24.86
CA ARG A 718 10.60 -28.29 -26.12
C ARG A 718 11.40 -28.64 -27.33
N ALA A 719 12.74 -28.54 -27.29
CA ALA A 719 13.61 -28.96 -28.37
C ALA A 719 13.54 -30.48 -28.60
N GLU A 720 13.32 -31.28 -27.58
CA GLU A 720 13.15 -32.71 -27.64
C GLU A 720 11.81 -33.12 -28.27
N VAL A 721 10.73 -32.47 -27.85
CA VAL A 721 9.40 -32.63 -28.49
C VAL A 721 9.46 -32.23 -29.99
N ALA A 722 10.09 -31.09 -30.30
CA ALA A 722 10.25 -30.64 -31.69
C ALA A 722 11.04 -31.63 -32.52
N ARG A 723 12.12 -32.20 -32.00
CA ARG A 723 12.90 -33.27 -32.66
C ARG A 723 12.05 -34.51 -32.96
N HIS A 724 11.21 -34.88 -32.02
CA HIS A 724 10.31 -36.03 -32.13
C HIS A 724 9.27 -35.82 -33.26
N VAL A 725 8.64 -34.64 -33.29
CA VAL A 725 7.68 -34.27 -34.33
C VAL A 725 8.35 -34.23 -35.73
N LEU A 726 9.57 -33.71 -35.83
CA LEU A 726 10.32 -33.72 -37.10
C LEU A 726 10.63 -35.12 -37.59
N ALA A 727 10.99 -36.02 -36.67
CA ALA A 727 11.24 -37.41 -37.03
C ALA A 727 9.98 -38.10 -37.57
N LEU A 728 8.78 -37.76 -37.09
CA LEU A 728 7.50 -38.26 -37.62
C LEU A 728 7.29 -37.84 -39.10
N HIS A 729 7.81 -36.65 -39.49
CA HIS A 729 7.68 -36.10 -40.82
C HIS A 729 8.90 -36.41 -41.73
N GLY A 730 9.82 -37.29 -41.30
CA GLY A 730 10.99 -37.68 -42.10
C GLY A 730 12.08 -36.63 -42.25
N GLY A 731 12.12 -35.66 -41.37
CA GLY A 731 13.11 -34.57 -41.39
C GLY A 731 14.29 -34.85 -40.47
N ASP A 732 15.50 -34.79 -40.98
CA ASP A 732 16.77 -34.79 -40.24
C ASP A 732 17.27 -33.38 -40.03
N ALA A 733 16.63 -32.61 -39.14
CA ALA A 733 17.12 -31.26 -38.83
C ALA A 733 18.00 -31.25 -37.58
N PRO A 734 19.17 -30.58 -37.63
CA PRO A 734 19.98 -30.39 -36.41
C PRO A 734 19.21 -29.59 -35.38
N SER A 735 19.28 -30.02 -34.13
CA SER A 735 18.48 -29.57 -33.00
C SER A 735 18.60 -28.09 -32.60
N GLY A 736 19.41 -27.30 -33.33
CA GLY A 736 19.58 -25.85 -33.08
C GLY A 736 18.81 -24.95 -34.05
N ASP A 737 18.40 -25.44 -35.20
CA ASP A 737 17.82 -24.61 -36.26
C ASP A 737 16.29 -24.57 -36.27
N VAL A 738 15.63 -25.55 -35.63
CA VAL A 738 14.16 -25.65 -35.61
C VAL A 738 13.49 -24.49 -34.80
N LEU A 739 14.23 -23.90 -33.91
CA LEU A 739 13.75 -22.76 -33.09
C LEU A 739 14.28 -21.42 -33.57
N ARG A 740 15.11 -21.40 -34.65
CA ARG A 740 15.53 -20.17 -35.31
C ARG A 740 14.56 -19.86 -36.45
N LEU A 741 13.68 -18.90 -36.19
CA LEU A 741 12.92 -18.25 -37.25
C LEU A 741 13.92 -17.51 -38.15
N ASP A 742 14.10 -18.00 -39.37
CA ASP A 742 14.79 -17.27 -40.42
C ASP A 742 13.82 -16.22 -40.98
N ALA A 743 13.44 -15.28 -40.10
CA ALA A 743 12.50 -14.23 -40.43
C ALA A 743 13.27 -12.92 -40.67
N ASP A 744 12.83 -12.16 -41.67
CA ASP A 744 13.35 -10.80 -41.89
C ASP A 744 13.37 -10.01 -40.57
N PRO A 745 14.53 -9.48 -40.15
CA PRO A 745 14.65 -8.69 -38.92
C PRO A 745 13.63 -7.54 -38.82
N LEU A 746 13.21 -6.96 -39.93
CA LEU A 746 12.18 -5.92 -39.98
C LEU A 746 10.78 -6.49 -39.65
N LEU A 747 10.49 -7.71 -40.10
CA LEU A 747 9.24 -8.39 -39.77
C LEU A 747 9.18 -8.75 -38.26
N VAL A 748 10.31 -9.23 -37.72
CA VAL A 748 10.43 -9.52 -36.26
C VAL A 748 10.28 -8.25 -35.45
N ALA A 749 10.89 -7.14 -35.85
CA ALA A 749 10.74 -5.85 -35.20
C ALA A 749 9.30 -5.33 -35.25
N ALA A 750 8.63 -5.48 -36.41
CA ALA A 750 7.22 -5.10 -36.54
C ALA A 750 6.28 -5.97 -35.69
N ALA A 751 6.54 -7.28 -35.62
CA ALA A 751 5.78 -8.18 -34.75
C ALA A 751 5.95 -7.84 -33.29
N ARG A 752 7.18 -7.57 -32.81
CA ARG A 752 7.46 -7.11 -31.45
C ARG A 752 6.75 -5.79 -31.10
N ALA A 753 6.78 -4.83 -32.04
CA ALA A 753 6.08 -3.55 -31.82
C ALA A 753 4.55 -3.72 -31.75
N VAL A 754 3.98 -4.75 -32.35
CA VAL A 754 2.56 -5.11 -32.18
C VAL A 754 2.33 -5.77 -30.81
N GLU A 755 3.19 -6.71 -30.42
CA GLU A 755 3.14 -7.38 -29.11
C GLU A 755 3.25 -6.34 -27.99
N GLU A 756 4.22 -5.42 -28.03
CA GLU A 756 4.37 -4.34 -27.04
C GLU A 756 3.12 -3.45 -26.93
N ARG A 757 2.44 -3.16 -28.05
CA ARG A 757 1.18 -2.41 -28.04
C ARG A 757 0.03 -3.19 -27.42
N VAL A 758 -0.04 -4.49 -27.70
CA VAL A 758 -1.05 -5.38 -27.10
C VAL A 758 -0.80 -5.50 -25.61
N ASP A 759 0.45 -5.70 -25.17
CA ASP A 759 0.83 -5.78 -23.77
C ASP A 759 0.52 -4.47 -23.02
N ALA A 760 0.79 -3.33 -23.64
CA ALA A 760 0.44 -2.02 -23.09
C ALA A 760 -1.08 -1.85 -22.93
N VAL A 761 -1.89 -2.34 -23.87
CA VAL A 761 -3.35 -2.33 -23.77
C VAL A 761 -3.82 -3.28 -22.67
N LEU A 762 -3.32 -4.51 -22.63
CA LEU A 762 -3.69 -5.50 -21.62
C LEU A 762 -3.32 -5.04 -20.19
N THR A 763 -2.15 -4.40 -20.05
CA THR A 763 -1.70 -3.80 -18.78
C THR A 763 -2.61 -2.63 -18.37
N ARG A 764 -2.97 -1.77 -19.33
CA ARG A 764 -3.88 -0.65 -19.09
C ARG A 764 -5.27 -1.11 -18.63
N GLU A 765 -5.78 -2.19 -19.24
CA GLU A 765 -7.09 -2.76 -18.92
C GLU A 765 -7.06 -3.64 -17.65
N GLY A 766 -5.90 -3.78 -16.98
CA GLY A 766 -5.75 -4.63 -15.80
C GLY A 766 -5.86 -6.13 -16.07
N LEU A 767 -5.73 -6.54 -17.34
CA LEU A 767 -5.82 -7.94 -17.77
C LEU A 767 -4.45 -8.65 -17.78
N TRP A 768 -3.37 -7.90 -17.59
CA TRP A 768 -2.01 -8.40 -17.52
C TRP A 768 -1.23 -7.64 -16.43
N GLU A 769 -0.74 -8.37 -15.43
CA GLU A 769 0.36 -7.90 -14.57
C GLU A 769 1.64 -8.28 -15.31
N GLY A 770 2.30 -7.32 -15.96
CA GLY A 770 3.52 -7.56 -16.71
C GLY A 770 4.55 -8.26 -15.83
N ASP A 771 5.18 -9.31 -16.36
CA ASP A 771 6.35 -9.92 -15.74
C ASP A 771 7.41 -8.82 -15.57
N GLY A 772 7.58 -8.35 -14.30
CA GLY A 772 8.64 -7.43 -13.95
C GLY A 772 9.99 -8.10 -14.22
N THR A 773 10.58 -7.85 -15.41
CA THR A 773 11.98 -8.12 -15.71
C THR A 773 12.87 -7.10 -15.03
#